data_8ee955bf1cf3dd7e784989fc0de7937c
#
_entry.id   8ee955bf1cf3dd7e784989fc0de7937c
#
_cell.length_a   1.000
_cell.length_b   1.000
_cell.length_c   1.000
_cell.angle_alpha   90.00
_cell.angle_beta   90.00
_cell.angle_gamma   90.00
#
_symmetry.space_group_name_H-M   'P 1'
#
loop_
_entity.id
_entity.type
_entity.pdbx_description
1 polymer ?
#
loop_
_entity_poly.entity_id
_entity_poly.type
_entity_poly.pdbx_seq_one_letter_code
_entity_poly.pdbx_strand_id
1 'polypeptide(L)'
;MIHKNTFKLCLGILLSFMMLLPTLAQNTKSFKGVVVDETGEPIIGAAVKVVDTTIGTITDLNGKFVINVPAGKLVEISYIGYISQRISDFKLTKVVLKEDTQQLDEVVVVGYGTQKKAHLTGAIATVPMDDIQDISSGSLANTLSGLVNGVSVSGGNSRPGENARITIRQNDVLASMGNNNLEPLYVIDGYIYPTEVKVGSSIENLGATAFNNLDPSMIEGISVLKDAAAAVYGARAANGVILVTTKKGKLGTPQISYSGTFGIADEVSRPKMLNAYEYGRLWNAVRAADPTDTSINLLEDLFQADELNAMKGLNYDLLDKYWKSALTQQHSVNLSGATEKANYFAGISYFNQDGNLGNLDYDRWTYRAGVNVKVSKWLNAGVQVSGDYGKKNTPLNKVGGSKTEDYNTLLTHPYYIPEEINGLPIAAFGISNSQVSNVQKYNFSAIQNNGDYSRNMTSNMNINANLEYDFGWSKWLKGLKVRFTYSKSINSAKINQYGSSYDLYYMADRAGSGKHLYTPIPGQEDAYDFLLTADNFLYANNGKPVVNGDTSFLSRNMNRTDNYQMNFTVTYNRTFGDHTLGGLFSIERSEAESEYVEGSITYPYEFTNGQSNTMSAEGKGNTSFSRSESGTLSYIGRINYAYADKYLLEFLLRSDASTKFAPENYWGFFPSVSAGWVISQEDWFKNNVKGIDYLKLRASFGLTGRDNTLPWQWAQNYAMDKDKGFIFGTGTDLNAGSHITINKNISAVNRNAHWDKSYKANFGLDFNVLNNRLVFAIDGYYDWNREMLLPYKSSIPGTVGTQSAYVNYGEMDAYGVELSVTWRDKIGKDFKYKVQVNTGYTDNKVLVTDWDSPMTFKSLHK
;
A
#
# COMPACT_ATOMS: atom_id res chain seq x y z
N MET A 1 -29.56 4.00 30.14
CA MET A 1 -29.13 4.92 31.27
C MET A 1 -28.02 4.31 32.15
N ILE A 2 -27.51 3.12 31.83
CA ILE A 2 -26.52 2.38 32.66
C ILE A 2 -25.05 2.60 32.16
N HIS A 3 -24.82 3.05 30.93
CA HIS A 3 -23.46 3.23 30.39
C HIS A 3 -22.71 4.52 30.76
N LYS A 4 -23.37 5.48 31.40
CA LYS A 4 -22.73 6.78 31.77
C LYS A 4 -21.98 6.73 33.12
N ASN A 5 -22.30 5.78 33.97
CA ASN A 5 -21.72 5.71 35.33
C ASN A 5 -20.46 4.83 35.41
N THR A 6 -20.34 3.84 34.56
CA THR A 6 -19.12 2.98 34.45
C THR A 6 -17.92 3.72 33.90
N PHE A 7 -18.11 4.64 32.96
CA PHE A 7 -17.02 5.44 32.40
C PHE A 7 -16.45 6.46 33.42
N LYS A 8 -17.31 7.05 34.28
CA LYS A 8 -16.87 7.95 35.36
C LYS A 8 -16.14 7.22 36.48
N LEU A 9 -16.48 5.96 36.74
CA LEU A 9 -15.81 5.11 37.74
C LEU A 9 -14.41 4.71 37.30
N CYS A 10 -14.25 4.31 36.03
CA CYS A 10 -12.94 3.98 35.47
C CYS A 10 -12.00 5.18 35.38
N LEU A 11 -12.51 6.36 35.04
CA LEU A 11 -11.72 7.59 35.01
C LEU A 11 -11.33 8.08 36.42
N GLY A 12 -12.17 7.87 37.42
CA GLY A 12 -11.87 8.18 38.82
C GLY A 12 -10.81 7.26 39.41
N ILE A 13 -10.81 5.98 39.09
CA ILE A 13 -9.78 5.02 39.52
C ILE A 13 -8.42 5.28 38.84
N LEU A 14 -8.41 5.72 37.57
CA LEU A 14 -7.20 6.09 36.87
C LEU A 14 -6.53 7.35 37.43
N LEU A 15 -7.31 8.32 37.88
CA LEU A 15 -6.79 9.55 38.51
C LEU A 15 -6.33 9.37 39.96
N SER A 16 -6.90 8.44 40.73
CA SER A 16 -6.48 8.20 42.11
C SER A 16 -5.19 7.37 42.23
N PHE A 17 -4.78 6.65 41.20
CA PHE A 17 -3.49 5.93 41.15
C PHE A 17 -2.27 6.83 40.88
N MET A 18 -2.49 8.10 40.53
CA MET A 18 -1.43 9.03 40.16
C MET A 18 -0.85 9.84 41.34
N MET A 19 -1.36 9.70 42.57
CA MET A 19 -1.01 10.56 43.69
C MET A 19 -0.21 9.93 44.84
N LEU A 20 0.38 8.76 44.70
CA LEU A 20 1.14 8.15 45.81
C LEU A 20 2.57 7.74 45.39
N LEU A 21 3.50 8.69 45.41
CA LEU A 21 4.94 8.40 45.43
C LEU A 21 5.66 9.23 46.48
N PRO A 22 6.41 8.62 47.42
CA PRO A 22 7.26 9.31 48.34
C PRO A 22 8.56 9.78 47.73
N THR A 23 8.93 11.02 47.91
CA THR A 23 10.23 11.60 47.53
C THR A 23 11.33 11.23 48.53
N LEU A 24 12.30 10.45 48.09
CA LEU A 24 13.56 10.29 48.81
C LEU A 24 14.58 11.31 48.29
N ALA A 25 15.01 12.22 49.16
CA ALA A 25 16.06 13.19 48.83
C ALA A 25 17.44 12.51 48.80
N GLN A 26 18.02 12.43 47.58
CA GLN A 26 19.43 12.06 47.40
C GLN A 26 20.32 13.31 47.32
N ASN A 27 21.55 13.23 47.86
CA ASN A 27 22.56 14.27 47.68
C ASN A 27 22.97 14.35 46.21
N THR A 28 22.44 15.31 45.51
CA THR A 28 22.70 15.55 44.08
C THR A 28 23.39 16.89 43.86
N LYS A 29 24.34 16.97 42.95
CA LYS A 29 24.91 18.22 42.47
C LYS A 29 24.19 18.66 41.21
N SER A 30 23.73 19.89 41.14
CA SER A 30 23.15 20.46 39.94
C SER A 30 24.25 20.81 38.93
N PHE A 31 24.21 20.21 37.75
CA PHE A 31 25.06 20.52 36.61
C PHE A 31 24.26 21.32 35.57
N LYS A 32 24.76 22.52 35.25
CA LYS A 32 24.16 23.42 34.28
C LYS A 32 25.17 23.74 33.19
N GLY A 33 24.78 23.65 31.95
CA GLY A 33 25.69 23.93 30.84
C GLY A 33 24.95 24.25 29.54
N VAL A 34 25.71 24.57 28.50
CA VAL A 34 25.25 24.78 27.15
C VAL A 34 25.99 23.79 26.26
N VAL A 35 25.23 23.04 25.46
CA VAL A 35 25.80 22.16 24.44
C VAL A 35 25.82 22.89 23.10
N VAL A 36 26.98 22.91 22.47
CA VAL A 36 27.17 23.55 21.18
C VAL A 36 27.95 22.61 20.24
N ASP A 37 27.90 22.88 18.96
CA ASP A 37 28.74 22.23 17.96
C ASP A 37 30.15 22.88 17.88
N GLU A 38 31.01 22.39 16.96
CA GLU A 38 32.34 22.91 16.71
C GLU A 38 32.35 24.38 16.19
N THR A 39 31.21 24.83 15.63
CA THR A 39 31.04 26.22 15.14
C THR A 39 30.55 27.14 16.26
N GLY A 40 30.14 26.59 17.41
CA GLY A 40 29.64 27.33 18.56
C GLY A 40 28.10 27.50 18.54
N GLU A 41 27.40 26.87 17.60
CA GLU A 41 25.93 26.88 17.55
C GLU A 41 25.31 25.96 18.64
N PRO A 42 24.23 26.40 19.29
CA PRO A 42 23.57 25.61 20.30
C PRO A 42 22.88 24.37 19.72
N ILE A 43 23.19 23.19 20.26
CA ILE A 43 22.54 21.94 19.86
C ILE A 43 21.24 21.78 20.66
N ILE A 44 20.11 21.88 19.96
CA ILE A 44 18.77 21.76 20.53
C ILE A 44 18.40 20.28 20.64
N GLY A 45 17.87 19.85 21.79
CA GLY A 45 17.40 18.46 21.95
C GLY A 45 18.50 17.44 22.19
N ALA A 46 19.75 17.86 22.46
CA ALA A 46 20.82 16.94 22.85
C ALA A 46 20.46 16.23 24.16
N ALA A 47 20.58 14.91 24.17
CA ALA A 47 20.31 14.09 25.34
C ALA A 47 21.48 14.22 26.35
N VAL A 48 21.15 14.59 27.58
CA VAL A 48 22.07 14.72 28.70
C VAL A 48 21.68 13.69 29.74
N LYS A 49 22.46 12.63 29.91
CA LYS A 49 22.14 11.48 30.75
C LYS A 49 23.23 11.22 31.80
N VAL A 50 22.85 10.90 33.01
CA VAL A 50 23.79 10.42 34.05
C VAL A 50 24.07 8.93 33.78
N VAL A 51 25.34 8.58 33.60
CA VAL A 51 25.79 7.21 33.25
C VAL A 51 25.36 6.22 34.36
N ASP A 52 24.89 5.04 33.95
CA ASP A 52 24.36 3.97 34.82
C ASP A 52 23.17 4.39 35.71
N THR A 53 22.42 5.39 35.27
CA THR A 53 21.18 5.81 35.92
C THR A 53 20.11 6.09 34.84
N THR A 54 18.91 6.34 35.33
CA THR A 54 17.78 6.74 34.49
C THR A 54 17.56 8.27 34.50
N ILE A 55 18.46 9.03 35.13
CA ILE A 55 18.39 10.48 35.23
C ILE A 55 18.87 11.09 33.91
N GLY A 56 18.00 11.80 33.21
CA GLY A 56 18.34 12.47 31.97
C GLY A 56 17.50 13.73 31.76
N THR A 57 17.98 14.58 30.86
CA THR A 57 17.30 15.78 30.38
C THR A 57 17.70 16.00 28.90
N ILE A 58 17.09 16.96 28.23
CA ILE A 58 17.47 17.39 26.89
C ILE A 58 17.81 18.90 26.92
N THR A 59 18.59 19.36 25.97
CA THR A 59 18.90 20.79 25.81
C THR A 59 17.71 21.56 25.24
N ASP A 60 17.53 22.79 25.69
CA ASP A 60 16.51 23.74 25.22
C ASP A 60 16.89 24.39 23.86
N LEU A 61 16.06 25.33 23.38
CA LEU A 61 16.27 26.08 22.13
C LEU A 61 17.60 26.86 22.07
N ASN A 62 18.24 27.12 23.20
CA ASN A 62 19.54 27.79 23.34
C ASN A 62 20.66 26.80 23.66
N GLY A 63 20.43 25.48 23.51
CA GLY A 63 21.38 24.45 23.87
C GLY A 63 21.60 24.27 25.37
N LYS A 64 20.83 24.94 26.26
CA LYS A 64 21.02 24.91 27.71
C LYS A 64 20.36 23.69 28.31
N PHE A 65 20.99 23.12 29.33
CA PHE A 65 20.45 22.04 30.13
C PHE A 65 20.69 22.24 31.63
N VAL A 66 19.86 21.61 32.43
CA VAL A 66 20.06 21.49 33.88
C VAL A 66 19.74 20.06 34.28
N ILE A 67 20.70 19.41 34.97
CA ILE A 67 20.53 18.03 35.42
C ILE A 67 21.07 17.87 36.83
N ASN A 68 20.40 17.09 37.67
CA ASN A 68 20.86 16.77 38.99
C ASN A 68 21.63 15.44 38.97
N VAL A 69 22.92 15.49 39.31
CA VAL A 69 23.84 14.38 39.19
C VAL A 69 24.15 13.82 40.58
N PRO A 70 23.90 12.53 40.86
CA PRO A 70 24.34 11.87 42.08
C PRO A 70 25.86 11.91 42.24
N ALA A 71 26.34 12.02 43.45
CA ALA A 71 27.76 12.09 43.74
C ALA A 71 28.53 10.87 43.15
N GLY A 72 29.64 11.13 42.43
CA GLY A 72 30.48 10.09 41.84
C GLY A 72 30.02 9.51 40.48
N LYS A 73 28.96 10.05 39.88
CA LYS A 73 28.51 9.64 38.55
C LYS A 73 29.01 10.60 37.46
N LEU A 74 29.14 10.07 36.25
CA LEU A 74 29.47 10.83 35.03
C LEU A 74 28.18 11.25 34.30
N VAL A 75 28.26 12.33 33.52
CA VAL A 75 27.20 12.74 32.61
C VAL A 75 27.64 12.45 31.17
N GLU A 76 26.83 11.73 30.44
CA GLU A 76 27.00 11.51 29.00
C GLU A 76 26.08 12.44 28.24
N ILE A 77 26.63 13.21 27.31
CA ILE A 77 25.91 14.09 26.43
C ILE A 77 26.00 13.54 25.01
N SER A 78 24.84 13.30 24.38
CA SER A 78 24.75 12.71 23.05
C SER A 78 23.71 13.43 22.23
N TYR A 79 23.97 13.52 20.92
CA TYR A 79 23.01 14.02 19.94
C TYR A 79 23.19 13.26 18.62
N ILE A 80 22.14 13.08 17.86
CA ILE A 80 22.19 12.36 16.59
C ILE A 80 23.11 13.12 15.64
N GLY A 81 24.10 12.42 15.08
CA GLY A 81 25.13 13.00 14.22
C GLY A 81 26.31 13.63 14.94
N TYR A 82 26.44 13.44 16.26
CA TYR A 82 27.57 13.95 17.06
C TYR A 82 28.19 12.85 17.93
N ILE A 83 29.51 12.94 18.14
CA ILE A 83 30.23 12.04 19.03
C ILE A 83 29.86 12.31 20.49
N SER A 84 29.35 11.28 21.19
CA SER A 84 28.96 11.39 22.58
C SER A 84 30.15 11.73 23.47
N GLN A 85 29.95 12.67 24.40
CA GLN A 85 30.99 13.05 25.39
C GLN A 85 30.58 12.67 26.82
N ARG A 86 31.52 12.10 27.59
CA ARG A 86 31.37 11.83 29.03
C ARG A 86 32.09 12.88 29.83
N ILE A 87 31.37 13.54 30.74
CA ILE A 87 31.82 14.66 31.52
C ILE A 87 31.86 14.26 33.00
N SER A 88 33.00 14.49 33.65
CA SER A 88 33.20 14.33 35.09
C SER A 88 33.33 15.66 35.79
N ASP A 89 33.74 16.73 35.08
CA ASP A 89 33.88 18.08 35.64
C ASP A 89 32.61 18.91 35.39
N PHE A 90 31.81 19.06 36.46
CA PHE A 90 30.56 19.82 36.42
C PHE A 90 30.74 21.34 36.57
N LYS A 91 31.97 21.83 36.48
CA LYS A 91 32.29 23.26 36.36
C LYS A 91 32.29 23.74 34.90
N LEU A 92 32.29 22.84 33.96
CA LEU A 92 32.21 23.16 32.52
C LEU A 92 30.84 23.77 32.21
N THR A 93 30.83 25.04 31.77
CA THR A 93 29.58 25.73 31.36
C THR A 93 29.28 25.56 29.89
N LYS A 94 30.24 25.13 29.08
CA LYS A 94 30.09 24.92 27.62
C LYS A 94 30.67 23.56 27.23
N VAL A 95 29.86 22.75 26.59
CA VAL A 95 30.24 21.43 26.05
C VAL A 95 30.15 21.50 24.52
N VAL A 96 31.29 21.23 23.86
CA VAL A 96 31.34 21.21 22.39
C VAL A 96 31.27 19.78 21.92
N LEU A 97 30.19 19.40 21.24
CA LEU A 97 30.10 18.10 20.57
C LEU A 97 30.70 18.21 19.17
N LYS A 98 31.51 17.21 18.81
CA LYS A 98 32.04 17.07 17.43
C LYS A 98 31.07 16.33 16.58
N GLU A 99 30.90 16.77 15.34
CA GLU A 99 30.07 16.02 14.38
C GLU A 99 30.62 14.58 14.25
N ASP A 100 29.76 13.61 14.43
CA ASP A 100 30.10 12.22 14.16
C ASP A 100 29.96 11.95 12.68
N THR A 101 31.07 12.04 11.98
CA THR A 101 31.16 11.69 10.56
C THR A 101 31.08 10.18 10.31
N GLN A 102 31.10 9.37 11.37
CA GLN A 102 30.97 7.93 11.29
C GLN A 102 29.50 7.52 11.52
N GLN A 103 28.75 7.29 10.45
CA GLN A 103 27.39 6.69 10.44
C GLN A 103 27.37 5.22 10.98
N LEU A 104 28.39 4.81 11.74
CA LEU A 104 28.61 3.42 12.16
C LEU A 104 27.70 2.95 13.30
N ASP A 105 27.12 3.86 14.07
CA ASP A 105 26.27 3.54 15.23
C ASP A 105 24.75 3.66 14.96
N GLU A 106 24.36 3.98 13.72
CA GLU A 106 22.94 3.97 13.34
C GLU A 106 22.36 2.56 13.50
N VAL A 107 21.31 2.45 14.32
CA VAL A 107 20.62 1.18 14.57
C VAL A 107 19.39 1.09 13.67
N VAL A 108 19.33 0.06 12.88
CA VAL A 108 18.22 -0.22 11.97
C VAL A 108 17.37 -1.36 12.54
N VAL A 109 16.06 -1.21 12.43
CA VAL A 109 15.12 -2.30 12.77
C VAL A 109 15.16 -3.32 11.64
N VAL A 110 15.49 -4.56 11.97
CA VAL A 110 15.64 -5.66 11.02
C VAL A 110 14.94 -6.89 11.56
N GLY A 111 13.84 -7.26 10.95
CA GLY A 111 13.04 -8.39 11.39
C GLY A 111 12.59 -8.22 12.84
N TYR A 112 12.67 -9.26 13.61
CA TYR A 112 12.24 -9.31 15.03
C TYR A 112 13.24 -8.66 16.01
N GLY A 113 14.13 -7.77 15.52
CA GLY A 113 15.13 -7.12 16.36
C GLY A 113 15.75 -5.89 15.71
N THR A 114 16.76 -5.34 16.37
CA THR A 114 17.53 -4.20 15.87
C THR A 114 18.98 -4.62 15.65
N GLN A 115 19.61 -4.10 14.61
CA GLN A 115 21.04 -4.31 14.32
C GLN A 115 21.73 -2.98 14.02
N LYS A 116 23.04 -2.89 14.30
CA LYS A 116 23.83 -1.77 13.82
C LYS A 116 23.86 -1.77 12.29
N LYS A 117 23.70 -0.63 11.63
CA LYS A 117 23.77 -0.50 10.18
C LYS A 117 25.07 -1.08 9.60
N ALA A 118 26.18 -0.91 10.30
CA ALA A 118 27.45 -1.48 9.91
C ALA A 118 27.45 -3.02 9.86
N HIS A 119 26.61 -3.69 10.67
CA HIS A 119 26.51 -5.15 10.75
C HIS A 119 25.53 -5.77 9.76
N LEU A 120 24.76 -4.96 9.01
CA LEU A 120 23.81 -5.47 8.04
C LEU A 120 24.54 -6.15 6.88
N THR A 121 24.21 -7.38 6.58
CA THR A 121 24.80 -8.17 5.49
C THR A 121 23.86 -8.33 4.31
N GLY A 122 22.54 -8.11 4.51
CA GLY A 122 21.52 -8.12 3.47
C GLY A 122 21.30 -6.76 2.82
N ALA A 123 20.57 -6.74 1.69
CA ALA A 123 20.15 -5.53 0.99
C ALA A 123 18.98 -4.85 1.73
N ILE A 124 19.26 -3.82 2.51
CA ILE A 124 18.29 -3.07 3.28
C ILE A 124 18.46 -1.59 2.97
N ALA A 125 17.36 -0.93 2.59
CA ALA A 125 17.32 0.51 2.40
C ALA A 125 16.48 1.17 3.50
N THR A 126 16.99 2.24 4.10
CA THR A 126 16.28 3.05 5.10
C THR A 126 15.82 4.35 4.47
N VAL A 127 14.60 4.78 4.78
CA VAL A 127 14.03 6.04 4.30
C VAL A 127 14.27 7.12 5.35
N PRO A 128 14.92 8.22 5.01
CA PRO A 128 15.02 9.38 5.90
C PRO A 128 13.64 10.02 6.08
N MET A 129 13.15 10.06 7.31
CA MET A 129 11.79 10.57 7.59
C MET A 129 11.67 12.06 7.31
N ASP A 130 12.75 12.83 7.47
CA ASP A 130 12.77 14.27 7.20
C ASP A 130 12.51 14.57 5.71
N ASP A 131 12.83 13.63 4.81
CA ASP A 131 12.61 13.79 3.37
C ASP A 131 11.14 13.59 2.97
N ILE A 132 10.29 13.01 3.82
CA ILE A 132 8.89 12.68 3.48
C ILE A 132 7.83 13.39 4.32
N GLN A 133 8.18 13.99 5.46
CA GLN A 133 7.22 14.63 6.37
C GLN A 133 6.53 15.85 5.75
N ASP A 134 7.21 16.54 4.83
CA ASP A 134 6.71 17.77 4.20
C ASP A 134 5.97 17.50 2.88
N ILE A 135 5.83 16.23 2.47
CA ILE A 135 5.14 15.87 1.23
C ILE A 135 3.66 15.66 1.52
N SER A 136 2.80 16.51 0.93
CA SER A 136 1.36 16.32 0.98
C SER A 136 0.94 15.23 0.00
N SER A 137 0.50 14.09 0.53
CA SER A 137 -0.03 13.00 -0.30
C SER A 137 -1.10 12.22 0.45
N GLY A 138 -2.17 11.84 -0.24
CA GLY A 138 -3.22 10.97 0.29
C GLY A 138 -2.74 9.54 0.58
N SER A 139 -1.59 9.17 0.01
CA SER A 139 -1.00 7.84 0.10
C SER A 139 0.48 7.96 0.52
N LEU A 140 0.85 7.34 1.64
CA LEU A 140 2.23 7.33 2.12
C LEU A 140 3.19 6.71 1.08
N ALA A 141 2.75 5.73 0.30
CA ALA A 141 3.58 5.11 -0.72
C ALA A 141 4.09 6.12 -1.76
N ASN A 142 3.31 7.13 -2.13
CA ASN A 142 3.73 8.15 -3.09
C ASN A 142 4.91 8.98 -2.58
N THR A 143 5.03 9.17 -1.28
CA THR A 143 6.16 9.90 -0.69
C THR A 143 7.48 9.15 -0.80
N LEU A 144 7.43 7.84 -1.08
CA LEU A 144 8.63 7.00 -1.27
C LEU A 144 9.16 7.01 -2.71
N SER A 145 8.41 7.59 -3.64
CA SER A 145 8.79 7.62 -5.06
C SER A 145 10.13 8.33 -5.26
N GLY A 146 11.09 7.64 -5.90
CA GLY A 146 12.43 8.15 -6.16
C GLY A 146 13.39 8.19 -4.96
N LEU A 147 12.90 8.00 -3.72
CA LEU A 147 13.74 8.06 -2.51
C LEU A 147 14.50 6.76 -2.25
N VAL A 148 13.94 5.64 -2.65
CA VAL A 148 14.50 4.30 -2.38
C VAL A 148 14.86 3.61 -3.68
N ASN A 149 16.11 3.21 -3.79
CA ASN A 149 16.57 2.47 -4.96
C ASN A 149 15.87 1.11 -5.09
N GLY A 150 15.51 0.71 -6.33
CA GLY A 150 14.78 -0.53 -6.60
C GLY A 150 13.32 -0.56 -6.10
N VAL A 151 12.76 0.58 -5.70
CA VAL A 151 11.35 0.72 -5.35
C VAL A 151 10.65 1.57 -6.42
N SER A 152 9.62 1.00 -7.01
CA SER A 152 8.73 1.69 -7.95
C SER A 152 7.37 1.92 -7.31
N VAL A 153 6.83 3.12 -7.48
CA VAL A 153 5.52 3.50 -6.96
C VAL A 153 4.64 3.92 -8.12
N SER A 154 3.43 3.40 -8.18
CA SER A 154 2.47 3.70 -9.23
C SER A 154 1.05 3.90 -8.67
N GLY A 155 0.26 4.74 -9.34
CA GLY A 155 -1.12 5.04 -8.93
C GLY A 155 -1.21 5.97 -7.70
N GLY A 156 -2.38 6.02 -7.08
CA GLY A 156 -2.62 6.69 -5.79
C GLY A 156 -2.83 8.21 -5.80
N ASN A 157 -2.30 8.93 -6.77
CA ASN A 157 -2.46 10.39 -6.85
C ASN A 157 -3.58 10.85 -7.78
N SER A 158 -4.09 9.97 -8.62
CA SER A 158 -5.06 10.32 -9.66
C SER A 158 -6.49 10.43 -9.16
N ARG A 159 -6.83 9.75 -8.06
CA ARG A 159 -8.18 9.80 -7.47
C ARG A 159 -8.14 9.85 -5.95
N PRO A 160 -9.01 10.63 -5.32
CA PRO A 160 -9.14 10.68 -3.87
C PRO A 160 -9.38 9.29 -3.26
N GLY A 161 -8.62 9.01 -2.18
CA GLY A 161 -8.74 7.76 -1.45
C GLY A 161 -8.34 6.49 -2.22
N GLU A 162 -7.56 6.61 -3.30
CA GLU A 162 -6.93 5.46 -3.96
C GLU A 162 -5.52 5.25 -3.42
N ASN A 163 -5.20 4.01 -3.15
CA ASN A 163 -3.88 3.62 -2.66
C ASN A 163 -2.87 3.58 -3.81
N ALA A 164 -1.67 4.11 -3.58
CA ALA A 164 -0.56 3.85 -4.46
C ALA A 164 -0.04 2.42 -4.25
N ARG A 165 0.43 1.82 -5.32
CA ARG A 165 1.01 0.49 -5.35
C ARG A 165 2.53 0.58 -5.33
N ILE A 166 3.14 -0.20 -4.46
CA ILE A 166 4.60 -0.33 -4.39
C ILE A 166 5.01 -1.66 -5.00
N THR A 167 6.05 -1.63 -5.84
CA THR A 167 6.75 -2.82 -6.30
C THR A 167 8.24 -2.69 -5.96
N ILE A 168 8.84 -3.79 -5.49
CA ILE A 168 10.27 -3.85 -5.19
C ILE A 168 10.92 -4.75 -6.23
N ARG A 169 11.89 -4.17 -7.01
CA ARG A 169 12.68 -4.87 -8.03
C ARG A 169 11.84 -5.58 -9.07
N GLN A 170 10.83 -4.94 -9.61
CA GLN A 170 9.97 -5.42 -10.72
C GLN A 170 9.90 -6.96 -10.85
N ASN A 171 9.70 -7.64 -9.72
CA ASN A 171 9.45 -9.07 -9.71
C ASN A 171 8.05 -9.29 -10.28
N ASP A 172 7.91 -9.23 -11.60
CA ASP A 172 6.68 -9.59 -12.26
C ASP A 172 6.42 -11.06 -12.00
N VAL A 173 5.41 -11.30 -11.19
CA VAL A 173 4.95 -12.66 -10.92
C VAL A 173 4.04 -13.05 -12.07
N LEU A 174 4.27 -14.21 -12.66
CA LEU A 174 3.29 -14.80 -13.55
C LEU A 174 1.96 -14.89 -12.79
N ALA A 175 0.90 -14.31 -13.37
CA ALA A 175 -0.39 -14.19 -12.73
C ALA A 175 -0.95 -15.56 -12.36
N SER A 176 -1.13 -15.78 -11.08
CA SER A 176 -1.77 -16.98 -10.54
C SER A 176 -3.17 -16.62 -10.06
N MET A 177 -4.17 -17.42 -10.43
CA MET A 177 -5.56 -17.32 -9.95
C MET A 177 -6.21 -15.93 -10.06
N GLY A 178 -5.80 -15.09 -11.04
CA GLY A 178 -6.33 -13.74 -11.19
C GLY A 178 -5.84 -12.75 -10.13
N ASN A 179 -4.88 -13.15 -9.30
CA ASN A 179 -4.27 -12.31 -8.29
C ASN A 179 -2.90 -11.83 -8.77
N ASN A 180 -2.85 -10.60 -9.29
CA ASN A 180 -1.63 -9.90 -9.70
C ASN A 180 -1.03 -9.14 -8.51
N ASN A 181 -1.10 -9.67 -7.29
CA ASN A 181 -0.54 -8.97 -6.14
C ASN A 181 0.98 -9.07 -6.13
N LEU A 182 1.63 -8.07 -6.70
CA LEU A 182 3.09 -7.89 -6.77
C LEU A 182 3.62 -7.05 -5.61
N GLU A 183 2.74 -6.62 -4.70
CA GLU A 183 3.09 -5.74 -3.61
C GLU A 183 3.95 -6.45 -2.55
N PRO A 184 4.83 -5.70 -1.88
CA PRO A 184 5.62 -6.22 -0.77
C PRO A 184 4.75 -6.58 0.44
N LEU A 185 5.34 -7.32 1.36
CA LEU A 185 4.77 -7.56 2.68
C LEU A 185 4.92 -6.30 3.54
N TYR A 186 3.84 -5.87 4.19
CA TYR A 186 3.85 -4.72 5.09
C TYR A 186 3.88 -5.18 6.55
N VAL A 187 4.86 -4.66 7.29
CA VAL A 187 5.03 -4.93 8.72
C VAL A 187 5.06 -3.62 9.48
N ILE A 188 4.08 -3.39 10.32
CA ILE A 188 3.97 -2.16 11.11
C ILE A 188 4.07 -2.50 12.60
N ASP A 189 5.07 -1.98 13.28
CA ASP A 189 5.37 -2.25 14.70
C ASP A 189 5.44 -3.75 15.06
N GLY A 190 5.91 -4.58 14.12
CA GLY A 190 6.05 -6.04 14.28
C GLY A 190 4.80 -6.85 13.95
N TYR A 191 3.69 -6.21 13.60
CA TYR A 191 2.51 -6.89 13.07
C TYR A 191 2.62 -7.05 11.55
N ILE A 192 2.49 -8.30 11.08
CA ILE A 192 2.53 -8.66 9.66
C ILE A 192 1.11 -8.58 9.12
N TYR A 193 0.86 -7.65 8.24
CA TYR A 193 -0.47 -7.49 7.63
C TYR A 193 -0.71 -8.54 6.55
N PRO A 194 -1.92 -9.10 6.47
CA PRO A 194 -2.30 -10.00 5.37
C PRO A 194 -2.27 -9.27 4.02
N THR A 195 -1.65 -9.89 3.02
CA THR A 195 -1.53 -9.35 1.66
C THR A 195 -2.63 -9.82 0.73
N GLU A 196 -3.30 -10.92 1.06
CA GLU A 196 -4.28 -11.58 0.19
C GLU A 196 -5.48 -12.03 1.03
N VAL A 197 -6.44 -11.12 1.17
CA VAL A 197 -7.69 -11.40 1.87
C VAL A 197 -8.82 -11.41 0.85
N LYS A 198 -9.54 -12.53 0.78
CA LYS A 198 -10.69 -12.63 -0.11
C LYS A 198 -11.89 -11.91 0.52
N VAL A 199 -12.39 -10.88 -0.16
CA VAL A 199 -13.56 -10.11 0.25
C VAL A 199 -14.58 -10.15 -0.90
N GLY A 200 -15.63 -10.92 -0.75
CA GLY A 200 -16.59 -11.18 -1.83
C GLY A 200 -15.92 -11.83 -3.03
N SER A 201 -15.93 -11.17 -4.17
CA SER A 201 -15.23 -11.59 -5.41
C SER A 201 -13.82 -11.01 -5.53
N SER A 202 -13.43 -10.04 -4.68
CA SER A 202 -12.16 -9.34 -4.75
C SER A 202 -11.12 -9.93 -3.80
N ILE A 203 -9.84 -9.73 -4.11
CA ILE A 203 -8.71 -9.99 -3.23
C ILE A 203 -8.11 -8.64 -2.83
N GLU A 204 -8.02 -8.36 -1.54
CA GLU A 204 -7.55 -7.10 -1.00
C GLU A 204 -6.21 -7.28 -0.27
N ASN A 205 -5.32 -6.28 -0.41
CA ASN A 205 -4.10 -6.14 0.37
C ASN A 205 -4.33 -5.19 1.53
N LEU A 206 -4.63 -5.75 2.71
CA LEU A 206 -4.86 -4.96 3.92
C LEU A 206 -3.60 -4.24 4.40
N GLY A 207 -2.42 -4.81 4.11
CA GLY A 207 -1.15 -4.21 4.45
C GLY A 207 -0.87 -2.94 3.65
N ALA A 208 -1.15 -2.96 2.35
CA ALA A 208 -1.03 -1.78 1.49
C ALA A 208 -1.98 -0.66 1.97
N THR A 209 -3.22 -0.99 2.29
CA THR A 209 -4.19 -0.02 2.82
C THR A 209 -3.72 0.56 4.16
N ALA A 210 -3.29 -0.28 5.10
CA ALA A 210 -2.80 0.18 6.40
C ALA A 210 -1.56 1.07 6.26
N PHE A 211 -0.63 0.73 5.36
CA PHE A 211 0.57 1.51 5.08
C PHE A 211 0.23 2.86 4.45
N ASN A 212 -0.60 2.88 3.40
CA ASN A 212 -0.97 4.10 2.69
C ASN A 212 -1.76 5.08 3.57
N ASN A 213 -2.47 4.59 4.59
CA ASN A 213 -3.25 5.40 5.52
C ASN A 213 -2.44 5.94 6.72
N LEU A 214 -1.16 5.57 6.87
CA LEU A 214 -0.31 6.11 7.93
C LEU A 214 0.01 7.58 7.68
N ASP A 215 0.04 8.33 8.78
CA ASP A 215 0.50 9.71 8.79
C ASP A 215 2.02 9.76 8.95
N PRO A 216 2.79 10.41 8.03
CA PRO A 216 4.24 10.54 8.15
C PRO A 216 4.71 11.12 9.49
N SER A 217 3.94 12.03 10.09
CA SER A 217 4.28 12.64 11.39
C SER A 217 4.31 11.65 12.56
N MET A 218 3.64 10.49 12.43
CA MET A 218 3.59 9.43 13.45
C MET A 218 4.67 8.35 13.25
N ILE A 219 5.45 8.42 12.17
CA ILE A 219 6.45 7.40 11.81
C ILE A 219 7.83 7.82 12.32
N GLU A 220 8.59 6.86 12.87
CA GLU A 220 9.99 7.04 13.28
C GLU A 220 10.96 6.62 12.17
N GLY A 221 10.61 5.57 11.42
CA GLY A 221 11.43 5.10 10.31
C GLY A 221 10.74 4.06 9.45
N ILE A 222 11.17 4.01 8.20
CA ILE A 222 10.76 3.01 7.22
C ILE A 222 12.01 2.31 6.70
N SER A 223 11.98 0.97 6.70
CA SER A 223 13.04 0.15 6.12
C SER A 223 12.47 -0.75 5.04
N VAL A 224 13.12 -0.80 3.90
CA VAL A 224 12.77 -1.68 2.79
C VAL A 224 13.77 -2.83 2.75
N LEU A 225 13.30 -4.04 3.02
CA LEU A 225 14.10 -5.25 3.00
C LEU A 225 13.92 -5.95 1.66
N LYS A 226 15.04 -6.26 1.02
CA LYS A 226 15.10 -6.91 -0.29
C LYS A 226 15.80 -8.26 -0.17
N ASP A 227 15.59 -9.15 -1.12
CA ASP A 227 16.27 -10.44 -1.25
C ASP A 227 16.29 -11.29 0.02
N ALA A 228 17.46 -11.82 0.34
CA ALA A 228 17.68 -12.67 1.51
C ALA A 228 17.40 -11.96 2.85
N ALA A 229 17.51 -10.62 2.92
CA ALA A 229 17.14 -9.85 4.11
C ALA A 229 15.63 -9.92 4.41
N ALA A 230 14.80 -10.06 3.39
CA ALA A 230 13.36 -10.23 3.54
C ALA A 230 12.98 -11.64 4.03
N ALA A 231 13.85 -12.65 3.87
CA ALA A 231 13.56 -14.04 4.21
C ALA A 231 13.22 -14.26 5.71
N VAL A 232 13.61 -13.34 6.59
CA VAL A 232 13.23 -13.38 8.02
C VAL A 232 11.71 -13.31 8.22
N TYR A 233 10.97 -12.70 7.28
CA TYR A 233 9.52 -12.63 7.27
C TYR A 233 8.87 -13.77 6.49
N GLY A 234 9.65 -14.71 5.98
CA GLY A 234 9.24 -15.99 5.45
C GLY A 234 8.79 -15.98 4.02
N ALA A 235 8.03 -17.00 3.70
CA ALA A 235 7.55 -17.29 2.38
C ALA A 235 6.79 -16.12 1.72
N ARG A 236 6.00 -15.37 2.49
CA ARG A 236 5.21 -14.24 2.00
C ARG A 236 6.04 -12.99 1.64
N ALA A 237 7.34 -13.00 1.98
CA ALA A 237 8.26 -11.88 1.73
C ALA A 237 9.02 -11.97 0.40
N ALA A 238 8.62 -12.85 -0.51
CA ALA A 238 9.28 -13.04 -1.81
C ALA A 238 9.30 -11.75 -2.66
N ASN A 239 8.32 -10.87 -2.51
CA ASN A 239 8.26 -9.56 -3.16
C ASN A 239 8.92 -8.44 -2.35
N GLY A 240 9.71 -8.77 -1.31
CA GLY A 240 10.30 -7.81 -0.38
C GLY A 240 9.37 -7.46 0.78
N VAL A 241 9.90 -6.64 1.72
CA VAL A 241 9.18 -6.23 2.93
C VAL A 241 9.34 -4.74 3.16
N ILE A 242 8.26 -4.06 3.48
CA ILE A 242 8.26 -2.69 4.01
C ILE A 242 8.01 -2.76 5.51
N LEU A 243 9.04 -2.42 6.26
CA LEU A 243 8.99 -2.39 7.71
C LEU A 243 8.83 -0.96 8.20
N VAL A 244 7.77 -0.70 8.94
CA VAL A 244 7.48 0.61 9.53
C VAL A 244 7.62 0.54 11.03
N THR A 245 8.39 1.46 11.57
CA THR A 245 8.48 1.71 13.01
C THR A 245 7.86 3.05 13.32
N THR A 246 6.97 3.08 14.27
CA THR A 246 6.25 4.30 14.64
C THR A 246 6.87 4.98 15.85
N LYS A 247 6.67 6.30 15.97
CA LYS A 247 7.26 7.14 17.03
C LYS A 247 6.88 6.65 18.44
N LYS A 248 7.85 6.69 19.33
CA LYS A 248 7.70 6.45 20.76
C LYS A 248 8.15 7.69 21.52
N GLY A 249 7.66 7.86 22.76
CA GLY A 249 8.11 8.96 23.60
C GLY A 249 9.59 8.87 23.92
N LYS A 250 10.29 9.99 23.87
CA LYS A 250 11.70 10.14 24.30
C LYS A 250 11.75 10.76 25.69
N LEU A 251 12.79 10.41 26.47
CA LEU A 251 13.03 10.97 27.81
C LEU A 251 13.11 12.50 27.74
N GLY A 252 12.36 13.18 28.59
CA GLY A 252 12.30 14.63 28.64
C GLY A 252 10.91 15.15 28.97
N THR A 253 10.71 16.46 28.84
CA THR A 253 9.38 17.08 28.95
C THR A 253 8.45 16.59 27.85
N PRO A 254 7.14 16.39 28.14
CA PRO A 254 6.17 16.07 27.11
C PRO A 254 6.20 17.07 25.96
N GLN A 255 6.22 16.57 24.74
CA GLN A 255 6.23 17.39 23.54
C GLN A 255 4.89 17.28 22.81
N ILE A 256 4.32 18.41 22.47
CA ILE A 256 3.16 18.51 21.60
C ILE A 256 3.63 19.11 20.29
N SER A 257 3.32 18.45 19.19
CA SER A 257 3.60 18.94 17.84
C SER A 257 2.32 19.02 17.01
N TYR A 258 2.18 20.07 16.24
CA TYR A 258 1.18 20.23 15.22
C TYR A 258 1.86 20.34 13.87
N SER A 259 1.34 19.63 12.88
CA SER A 259 1.73 19.73 11.48
C SER A 259 0.50 19.98 10.63
N GLY A 260 0.55 21.00 9.76
CA GLY A 260 -0.51 21.29 8.80
C GLY A 260 0.07 21.38 7.40
N THR A 261 -0.50 20.62 6.47
CA THR A 261 -0.05 20.60 5.06
C THR A 261 -1.24 20.89 4.16
N PHE A 262 -1.02 21.77 3.18
CA PHE A 262 -2.00 22.12 2.15
C PHE A 262 -1.35 21.86 0.79
N GLY A 263 -2.10 21.24 -0.11
CA GLY A 263 -1.63 20.94 -1.45
C GLY A 263 -2.72 21.21 -2.48
N ILE A 264 -2.29 21.54 -3.68
CA ILE A 264 -3.14 21.64 -4.86
C ILE A 264 -2.67 20.59 -5.85
N ALA A 265 -3.58 19.68 -6.24
CA ALA A 265 -3.32 18.67 -7.24
C ALA A 265 -3.90 19.12 -8.58
N ASP A 266 -3.08 19.07 -9.63
CA ASP A 266 -3.49 19.36 -10.99
C ASP A 266 -2.80 18.41 -11.98
N GLU A 267 -3.21 18.41 -13.23
CA GLU A 267 -2.57 17.57 -14.25
C GLU A 267 -1.16 18.11 -14.59
N VAL A 268 -0.23 17.19 -14.75
CA VAL A 268 1.14 17.50 -15.20
C VAL A 268 1.18 17.65 -16.72
N SER A 269 0.42 16.82 -17.43
CA SER A 269 0.32 16.84 -18.88
C SER A 269 -0.95 16.15 -19.34
N ARG A 270 -1.48 16.59 -20.46
CA ARG A 270 -2.63 16.01 -21.13
C ARG A 270 -2.25 15.62 -22.57
N PRO A 271 -2.63 14.43 -23.06
CA PRO A 271 -2.49 14.11 -24.48
C PRO A 271 -3.25 15.11 -25.34
N LYS A 272 -2.61 15.60 -26.39
CA LYS A 272 -3.28 16.48 -27.35
C LYS A 272 -4.21 15.63 -28.24
N MET A 273 -5.49 15.89 -28.17
CA MET A 273 -6.50 15.26 -29.00
C MET A 273 -6.74 16.05 -30.29
N LEU A 274 -7.26 15.38 -31.29
CA LEU A 274 -7.67 16.01 -32.54
C LEU A 274 -8.94 16.84 -32.31
N ASN A 275 -8.99 18.03 -32.90
CA ASN A 275 -10.24 18.79 -32.95
C ASN A 275 -11.27 18.11 -33.85
N ALA A 276 -12.52 18.56 -33.81
CA ALA A 276 -13.62 17.96 -34.58
C ALA A 276 -13.31 17.83 -36.08
N TYR A 277 -12.78 18.87 -36.70
CA TYR A 277 -12.46 18.88 -38.13
C TYR A 277 -11.28 17.93 -38.47
N GLU A 278 -10.23 17.94 -37.67
CA GLU A 278 -9.09 17.05 -37.86
C GLU A 278 -9.54 15.57 -37.70
N TYR A 279 -10.39 15.29 -36.70
CA TYR A 279 -10.99 13.96 -36.49
C TYR A 279 -11.79 13.51 -37.71
N GLY A 280 -12.72 14.34 -38.21
CA GLY A 280 -13.52 14.01 -39.37
C GLY A 280 -12.70 13.72 -40.63
N ARG A 281 -11.64 14.52 -40.85
CA ARG A 281 -10.70 14.26 -41.95
C ARG A 281 -9.92 12.97 -41.78
N LEU A 282 -9.42 12.70 -40.58
CA LEU A 282 -8.69 11.45 -40.30
C LEU A 282 -9.63 10.25 -40.49
N TRP A 283 -10.86 10.33 -39.95
CA TRP A 283 -11.87 9.30 -40.12
C TRP A 283 -12.10 8.97 -41.62
N ASN A 284 -12.36 9.96 -42.44
CA ASN A 284 -12.57 9.77 -43.87
C ASN A 284 -11.31 9.15 -44.53
N ALA A 285 -10.10 9.59 -44.16
CA ALA A 285 -8.88 9.06 -44.73
C ALA A 285 -8.64 7.58 -44.35
N VAL A 286 -8.90 7.24 -43.09
CA VAL A 286 -8.75 5.84 -42.61
C VAL A 286 -9.78 4.94 -43.26
N ARG A 287 -11.04 5.35 -43.35
CA ARG A 287 -12.11 4.56 -43.99
C ARG A 287 -11.85 4.38 -45.50
N ALA A 288 -11.43 5.42 -46.18
CA ALA A 288 -11.09 5.34 -47.59
C ALA A 288 -9.85 4.49 -47.90
N ALA A 289 -8.95 4.35 -46.94
CA ALA A 289 -7.70 3.57 -47.09
C ALA A 289 -7.83 2.10 -46.68
N ASP A 290 -8.97 1.65 -46.15
CA ASP A 290 -9.20 0.26 -45.76
C ASP A 290 -9.40 -0.63 -46.99
N PRO A 291 -8.40 -1.46 -47.37
CA PRO A 291 -8.52 -2.30 -48.56
C PRO A 291 -9.44 -3.51 -48.37
N THR A 292 -9.84 -3.76 -47.13
CA THR A 292 -10.69 -4.92 -46.79
C THR A 292 -12.19 -4.60 -46.77
N ASP A 293 -12.52 -3.32 -46.68
CA ASP A 293 -13.92 -2.87 -46.71
C ASP A 293 -14.37 -2.50 -48.10
N THR A 294 -14.95 -3.47 -48.80
CA THR A 294 -15.51 -3.30 -50.15
C THR A 294 -16.92 -2.73 -50.15
N SER A 295 -17.51 -2.47 -48.98
CA SER A 295 -18.89 -2.05 -48.79
C SER A 295 -19.02 -0.60 -48.27
N ILE A 296 -18.04 0.28 -48.49
CA ILE A 296 -18.10 1.66 -48.02
C ILE A 296 -19.25 2.38 -48.67
N ASN A 297 -20.26 2.74 -47.87
CA ASN A 297 -21.29 3.67 -48.28
C ASN A 297 -20.81 5.11 -48.06
N LEU A 298 -20.51 5.82 -49.14
CA LEU A 298 -19.95 7.17 -49.07
C LEU A 298 -20.84 8.15 -48.29
N LEU A 299 -22.17 7.92 -48.28
CA LEU A 299 -23.09 8.77 -47.54
C LEU A 299 -23.21 8.41 -46.05
N GLU A 300 -23.01 7.14 -45.69
CA GLU A 300 -23.21 6.65 -44.34
C GLU A 300 -21.91 6.48 -43.57
N ASP A 301 -20.81 6.25 -44.28
CA ASP A 301 -19.53 5.94 -43.65
C ASP A 301 -18.51 7.09 -43.60
N LEU A 302 -18.74 8.14 -44.46
CA LEU A 302 -17.82 9.27 -44.55
C LEU A 302 -18.53 10.57 -44.16
N PHE A 303 -17.86 11.43 -43.39
CA PHE A 303 -18.32 12.79 -43.18
C PHE A 303 -18.33 13.57 -44.48
N GLN A 304 -19.44 14.18 -44.81
CA GLN A 304 -19.63 14.95 -46.06
C GLN A 304 -18.99 16.33 -45.93
N ALA A 305 -18.89 17.07 -47.06
CA ALA A 305 -18.21 18.36 -47.09
C ALA A 305 -18.87 19.41 -46.18
N ASP A 306 -20.19 19.43 -46.08
CA ASP A 306 -20.99 20.30 -45.23
C ASP A 306 -20.75 19.97 -43.74
N GLU A 307 -20.73 18.70 -43.37
CA GLU A 307 -20.41 18.24 -42.03
C GLU A 307 -18.98 18.63 -41.60
N LEU A 308 -17.99 18.36 -42.47
CA LEU A 308 -16.60 18.77 -42.22
C LEU A 308 -16.47 20.30 -42.09
N ASN A 309 -17.28 21.08 -42.85
CA ASN A 309 -17.27 22.53 -42.69
C ASN A 309 -17.90 22.96 -41.35
N ALA A 310 -18.98 22.34 -40.93
CA ALA A 310 -19.57 22.58 -39.60
C ALA A 310 -18.62 22.22 -38.47
N MET A 311 -17.90 21.12 -38.59
CA MET A 311 -16.95 20.66 -37.60
C MET A 311 -15.80 21.65 -37.32
N LYS A 312 -15.50 22.59 -38.22
CA LYS A 312 -14.51 23.66 -37.97
C LYS A 312 -14.93 24.59 -36.83
N GLY A 313 -16.21 24.73 -36.57
CA GLY A 313 -16.77 25.59 -35.52
C GLY A 313 -17.12 24.81 -34.23
N LEU A 314 -17.06 23.48 -34.25
CA LEU A 314 -17.42 22.67 -33.11
C LEU A 314 -16.19 22.30 -32.30
N ASN A 315 -16.25 22.50 -30.98
CA ASN A 315 -15.17 22.16 -30.07
C ASN A 315 -15.68 21.86 -28.66
N TYR A 316 -16.30 20.68 -28.49
CA TYR A 316 -16.81 20.23 -27.21
C TYR A 316 -15.77 19.43 -26.43
N ASP A 317 -14.74 20.13 -25.89
CA ASP A 317 -13.77 19.53 -24.99
C ASP A 317 -14.40 19.36 -23.60
N LEU A 318 -15.00 18.20 -23.36
CA LEU A 318 -15.69 17.92 -22.09
C LEU A 318 -14.71 17.71 -20.96
N LEU A 319 -13.50 17.21 -21.22
CA LEU A 319 -12.49 17.07 -20.18
C LEU A 319 -12.05 18.44 -19.67
N ASP A 320 -11.81 19.40 -20.55
CA ASP A 320 -11.45 20.77 -20.16
C ASP A 320 -12.59 21.46 -19.40
N LYS A 321 -13.83 21.25 -19.83
CA LYS A 321 -15.03 21.79 -19.17
C LYS A 321 -15.18 21.36 -17.71
N TYR A 322 -14.83 20.12 -17.38
CA TYR A 322 -15.08 19.53 -16.06
C TYR A 322 -13.85 19.38 -15.17
N TRP A 323 -12.66 19.53 -15.75
CA TRP A 323 -11.42 19.47 -14.99
C TRP A 323 -11.27 20.69 -14.07
N LYS A 324 -10.87 20.44 -12.84
CA LYS A 324 -10.58 21.49 -11.86
C LYS A 324 -9.36 21.10 -11.02
N SER A 325 -8.58 22.08 -10.60
CA SER A 325 -7.56 21.88 -9.59
C SER A 325 -8.21 21.44 -8.27
N ALA A 326 -7.65 20.40 -7.64
CA ALA A 326 -8.19 19.80 -6.42
C ALA A 326 -7.37 20.20 -5.20
N LEU A 327 -8.05 20.54 -4.11
CA LEU A 327 -7.42 20.85 -2.83
C LEU A 327 -7.20 19.57 -2.02
N THR A 328 -6.02 19.48 -1.40
CA THR A 328 -5.71 18.51 -0.36
C THR A 328 -5.30 19.22 0.92
N GLN A 329 -5.70 18.73 2.07
CA GLN A 329 -5.28 19.26 3.36
C GLN A 329 -5.08 18.14 4.37
N GLN A 330 -4.07 18.29 5.22
CA GLN A 330 -3.77 17.37 6.31
C GLN A 330 -3.42 18.14 7.57
N HIS A 331 -3.97 17.73 8.70
CA HIS A 331 -3.74 18.31 10.01
C HIS A 331 -3.44 17.21 11.01
N SER A 332 -2.29 17.27 11.67
CA SER A 332 -1.83 16.25 12.60
C SER A 332 -1.42 16.86 13.92
N VAL A 333 -1.90 16.29 15.02
CA VAL A 333 -1.52 16.65 16.37
C VAL A 333 -0.93 15.44 17.06
N ASN A 334 0.30 15.57 17.57
CA ASN A 334 1.00 14.49 18.25
C ASN A 334 1.46 14.93 19.63
N LEU A 335 1.28 14.05 20.60
CA LEU A 335 1.78 14.15 21.97
C LEU A 335 2.74 13.00 22.24
N SER A 336 3.95 13.27 22.68
CA SER A 336 4.92 12.25 23.03
C SER A 336 5.69 12.62 24.29
N GLY A 337 6.11 11.63 25.05
CA GLY A 337 6.94 11.84 26.23
C GLY A 337 7.37 10.52 26.85
N ALA A 338 8.39 10.59 27.69
CA ALA A 338 8.80 9.46 28.51
C ALA A 338 9.29 9.90 29.87
N THR A 339 9.04 9.02 30.83
CA THR A 339 9.62 9.04 32.17
C THR A 339 10.59 7.87 32.32
N GLU A 340 11.24 7.74 33.45
CA GLU A 340 12.09 6.58 33.75
C GLU A 340 11.36 5.24 33.69
N LYS A 341 10.04 5.24 33.95
CA LYS A 341 9.21 4.02 34.06
C LYS A 341 8.28 3.80 32.90
N ALA A 342 7.97 4.82 32.10
CA ALA A 342 7.02 4.68 31.01
C ALA A 342 7.34 5.63 29.87
N ASN A 343 7.13 5.19 28.62
CA ASN A 343 7.06 6.05 27.47
C ASN A 343 5.65 5.97 26.87
N TYR A 344 5.21 7.07 26.30
CA TYR A 344 3.89 7.17 25.70
C TYR A 344 3.92 8.03 24.45
N PHE A 345 3.00 7.72 23.55
CA PHE A 345 2.71 8.47 22.35
C PHE A 345 1.20 8.48 22.10
N ALA A 346 0.65 9.61 21.68
CA ALA A 346 -0.71 9.74 21.17
C ALA A 346 -0.72 10.70 19.99
N GLY A 347 -1.35 10.33 18.90
CA GLY A 347 -1.48 11.16 17.70
C GLY A 347 -2.85 11.00 17.07
N ILE A 348 -3.34 12.08 16.50
CA ILE A 348 -4.55 12.12 15.67
C ILE A 348 -4.27 12.99 14.45
N SER A 349 -4.75 12.53 13.29
CA SER A 349 -4.60 13.22 12.02
C SER A 349 -5.91 13.21 11.26
N TYR A 350 -6.20 14.32 10.62
CA TYR A 350 -7.30 14.48 9.66
C TYR A 350 -6.72 14.77 8.28
N PHE A 351 -7.19 14.06 7.28
CA PHE A 351 -6.85 14.25 5.87
C PHE A 351 -8.12 14.42 5.06
N ASN A 352 -8.13 15.39 4.16
CA ASN A 352 -9.20 15.61 3.21
C ASN A 352 -8.61 15.83 1.81
N GLN A 353 -9.25 15.25 0.81
CA GLN A 353 -8.85 15.36 -0.59
C GLN A 353 -10.07 15.48 -1.48
N ASP A 354 -10.13 16.55 -2.24
CA ASP A 354 -11.11 16.75 -3.31
C ASP A 354 -10.65 16.06 -4.60
N GLY A 355 -11.59 15.77 -5.49
CA GLY A 355 -11.33 15.24 -6.83
C GLY A 355 -11.16 16.33 -7.88
N ASN A 356 -10.29 16.08 -8.87
CA ASN A 356 -10.12 16.94 -10.03
C ASN A 356 -11.30 16.86 -11.00
N LEU A 357 -12.08 15.78 -10.95
CA LEU A 357 -13.15 15.51 -11.90
C LEU A 357 -14.42 15.10 -11.16
N GLY A 358 -15.48 15.91 -11.31
CA GLY A 358 -16.79 15.63 -10.74
C GLY A 358 -16.90 15.75 -9.22
N ASN A 359 -17.93 15.14 -8.66
CA ASN A 359 -18.28 15.16 -7.24
C ASN A 359 -17.63 13.98 -6.50
N LEU A 360 -16.34 14.03 -6.35
CA LEU A 360 -15.53 13.02 -5.71
C LEU A 360 -14.79 13.63 -4.53
N ASP A 361 -14.95 13.07 -3.33
CA ASP A 361 -14.26 13.52 -2.12
C ASP A 361 -13.84 12.33 -1.24
N TYR A 362 -12.81 12.54 -0.46
CA TYR A 362 -12.30 11.58 0.49
C TYR A 362 -11.87 12.27 1.78
N ASP A 363 -12.40 11.79 2.91
CA ASP A 363 -12.03 12.18 4.26
C ASP A 363 -11.42 11.00 4.99
N ARG A 364 -10.36 11.24 5.79
CA ARG A 364 -9.77 10.22 6.65
C ARG A 364 -9.32 10.79 7.99
N TRP A 365 -9.70 10.10 9.05
CA TRP A 365 -9.16 10.27 10.39
C TRP A 365 -8.22 9.11 10.68
N THR A 366 -6.99 9.42 11.09
CA THR A 366 -6.00 8.42 11.52
C THR A 366 -5.67 8.68 12.98
N TYR A 367 -5.66 7.65 13.80
CA TYR A 367 -5.38 7.76 15.22
C TYR A 367 -4.38 6.71 15.68
N ARG A 368 -3.57 7.06 16.67
CA ARG A 368 -2.62 6.17 17.27
C ARG A 368 -2.33 6.58 18.71
N ALA A 369 -2.33 5.60 19.62
CA ALA A 369 -1.93 5.79 20.99
C ALA A 369 -1.18 4.56 21.50
N GLY A 370 -0.15 4.76 22.31
CA GLY A 370 0.60 3.66 22.87
C GLY A 370 1.34 4.04 24.14
N VAL A 371 1.50 3.05 25.00
CA VAL A 371 2.27 3.16 26.23
C VAL A 371 3.11 1.92 26.44
N ASN A 372 4.38 2.09 26.80
CA ASN A 372 5.25 1.02 27.26
C ASN A 372 5.72 1.34 28.68
N VAL A 373 5.54 0.39 29.59
CA VAL A 373 5.81 0.53 31.02
C VAL A 373 6.87 -0.46 31.46
N LYS A 374 7.87 -0.03 32.18
CA LYS A 374 8.78 -0.87 32.95
C LYS A 374 8.10 -1.26 34.26
N VAL A 375 7.42 -2.42 34.24
CA VAL A 375 6.69 -2.95 35.40
C VAL A 375 7.67 -3.27 36.52
N SER A 376 8.82 -3.78 36.17
CA SER A 376 9.97 -4.01 37.05
C SER A 376 11.27 -3.74 36.32
N LYS A 377 12.42 -3.89 37.03
CA LYS A 377 13.75 -3.78 36.42
C LYS A 377 13.95 -4.75 35.23
N TRP A 378 13.18 -5.85 35.20
CA TRP A 378 13.36 -6.95 34.27
C TRP A 378 12.11 -7.21 33.37
N LEU A 379 10.98 -6.58 33.69
CA LEU A 379 9.72 -6.82 33.00
C LEU A 379 9.21 -5.52 32.38
N ASN A 380 9.08 -5.53 31.06
CA ASN A 380 8.46 -4.47 30.27
C ASN A 380 7.11 -4.96 29.73
N ALA A 381 6.11 -4.10 29.77
CA ALA A 381 4.80 -4.33 29.16
C ALA A 381 4.41 -3.15 28.28
N GLY A 382 3.85 -3.42 27.11
CA GLY A 382 3.41 -2.37 26.21
C GLY A 382 2.04 -2.69 25.62
N VAL A 383 1.26 -1.64 25.37
CA VAL A 383 0.00 -1.70 24.62
C VAL A 383 -0.04 -0.53 23.67
N GLN A 384 -0.49 -0.80 22.47
CA GLN A 384 -0.68 0.20 21.41
C GLN A 384 -2.00 -0.07 20.70
N VAL A 385 -2.72 0.99 20.40
CA VAL A 385 -3.92 0.99 19.57
C VAL A 385 -3.69 1.98 18.43
N SER A 386 -3.97 1.58 17.22
CA SER A 386 -3.90 2.44 16.03
C SER A 386 -5.01 2.09 15.07
N GLY A 387 -5.34 3.02 14.19
CA GLY A 387 -6.33 2.77 13.16
C GLY A 387 -6.68 4.01 12.37
N ASP A 388 -7.61 3.80 11.44
CA ASP A 388 -8.15 4.87 10.62
C ASP A 388 -9.67 4.69 10.39
N TYR A 389 -10.33 5.79 10.12
CA TYR A 389 -11.69 5.86 9.65
C TYR A 389 -11.73 6.74 8.41
N GLY A 390 -12.11 6.14 7.27
CA GLY A 390 -12.19 6.81 5.98
C GLY A 390 -13.61 6.86 5.43
N LYS A 391 -13.93 7.92 4.73
CA LYS A 391 -15.19 8.08 4.00
C LYS A 391 -14.89 8.61 2.60
N LYS A 392 -15.32 7.85 1.59
CA LYS A 392 -15.20 8.19 0.18
C LYS A 392 -16.58 8.32 -0.43
N ASN A 393 -16.87 9.46 -1.03
CA ASN A 393 -18.07 9.65 -1.82
C ASN A 393 -17.69 9.71 -3.29
N THR A 394 -18.43 8.97 -4.11
CA THR A 394 -18.27 9.02 -5.57
C THR A 394 -19.64 9.08 -6.20
N PRO A 395 -19.81 9.77 -7.34
CA PRO A 395 -20.95 9.54 -8.20
C PRO A 395 -20.97 8.09 -8.64
N LEU A 396 -22.13 7.53 -8.78
CA LEU A 396 -22.26 6.17 -9.27
C LEU A 396 -22.25 6.16 -10.78
N ASN A 397 -21.14 5.71 -11.36
CA ASN A 397 -21.09 5.40 -12.78
C ASN A 397 -21.63 3.99 -13.01
N LYS A 398 -22.78 3.89 -13.70
CA LYS A 398 -23.40 2.61 -14.05
C LYS A 398 -22.80 1.97 -15.30
N VAL A 399 -21.96 2.71 -15.99
CA VAL A 399 -21.41 2.35 -17.29
C VAL A 399 -19.99 1.86 -17.07
N GLY A 400 -19.71 0.63 -17.50
CA GLY A 400 -18.38 0.04 -17.69
C GLY A 400 -17.71 -0.44 -16.46
N GLY A 401 -17.80 -0.18 -15.34
CA GLY A 401 -17.20 -0.81 -14.11
C GLY A 401 -15.73 -0.52 -13.84
N SER A 402 -15.03 0.30 -14.63
CA SER A 402 -13.66 0.71 -14.38
C SER A 402 -13.58 2.09 -13.73
N LYS A 403 -12.71 2.23 -12.74
CA LYS A 403 -12.50 3.46 -11.97
C LYS A 403 -11.88 4.62 -12.79
N THR A 404 -11.35 4.35 -13.97
CA THR A 404 -10.66 5.33 -14.83
C THR A 404 -11.50 5.77 -16.03
N GLU A 405 -12.72 5.27 -16.16
CA GLU A 405 -13.54 5.48 -17.35
C GLU A 405 -13.97 6.93 -17.53
N ASP A 406 -14.28 7.65 -16.45
CA ASP A 406 -14.68 9.06 -16.58
C ASP A 406 -13.60 9.89 -17.28
N TYR A 407 -12.35 9.81 -16.85
CA TYR A 407 -11.25 10.54 -17.48
C TYR A 407 -11.05 10.12 -18.93
N ASN A 408 -10.95 8.82 -19.18
CA ASN A 408 -10.72 8.29 -20.54
C ASN A 408 -11.89 8.61 -21.48
N THR A 409 -13.13 8.49 -20.98
CA THR A 409 -14.33 8.78 -21.77
C THR A 409 -14.43 10.26 -22.14
N LEU A 410 -14.15 11.16 -21.20
CA LEU A 410 -14.12 12.59 -21.47
C LEU A 410 -12.96 13.01 -22.36
N LEU A 411 -11.77 12.43 -22.17
CA LEU A 411 -10.59 12.67 -23.02
C LEU A 411 -10.85 12.25 -24.47
N THR A 412 -11.46 11.08 -24.67
CA THR A 412 -11.70 10.51 -26.01
C THR A 412 -13.06 10.92 -26.60
N HIS A 413 -13.79 11.76 -25.90
CA HIS A 413 -15.07 12.27 -26.39
C HIS A 413 -14.89 13.02 -27.71
N PRO A 414 -15.65 12.69 -28.77
CA PRO A 414 -15.53 13.37 -30.04
C PRO A 414 -15.97 14.85 -29.94
N TYR A 415 -15.10 15.79 -30.30
CA TYR A 415 -15.33 17.24 -30.11
C TYR A 415 -16.47 17.82 -30.93
N TYR A 416 -17.10 17.02 -31.80
CA TYR A 416 -18.29 17.44 -32.56
C TYR A 416 -19.60 17.04 -31.88
N ILE A 417 -19.56 16.22 -30.82
CA ILE A 417 -20.76 15.77 -30.12
C ILE A 417 -20.98 16.65 -28.88
N PRO A 418 -22.09 17.37 -28.76
CA PRO A 418 -22.42 18.14 -27.57
C PRO A 418 -22.84 17.23 -26.43
N GLU A 419 -22.66 17.69 -25.18
CA GLU A 419 -23.12 16.98 -24.01
C GLU A 419 -24.62 16.99 -23.80
N GLU A 420 -25.27 18.09 -24.20
CA GLU A 420 -26.71 18.25 -24.18
C GLU A 420 -27.18 19.07 -25.37
N ILE A 421 -28.42 18.86 -25.75
CA ILE A 421 -29.13 19.66 -26.77
C ILE A 421 -30.50 20.00 -26.20
N ASN A 422 -30.83 21.28 -26.13
CA ASN A 422 -32.12 21.78 -25.60
C ASN A 422 -32.44 21.21 -24.17
N GLY A 423 -31.43 21.02 -23.34
CA GLY A 423 -31.60 20.48 -21.99
C GLY A 423 -31.76 18.95 -21.94
N LEU A 424 -31.65 18.24 -23.06
CA LEU A 424 -31.69 16.79 -23.14
C LEU A 424 -30.25 16.22 -23.17
N PRO A 425 -29.89 15.32 -22.25
CA PRO A 425 -28.52 14.80 -22.17
C PRO A 425 -28.25 13.82 -23.32
N ILE A 426 -27.16 14.03 -24.04
CA ILE A 426 -26.75 13.23 -25.18
C ILE A 426 -25.80 12.12 -24.71
N ALA A 427 -26.00 10.90 -25.18
CA ALA A 427 -25.09 9.79 -24.94
C ALA A 427 -23.71 10.07 -25.55
N ALA A 428 -22.64 9.68 -24.86
CA ALA A 428 -21.27 10.12 -25.13
C ALA A 428 -20.80 10.00 -26.59
N PHE A 429 -21.29 9.04 -27.33
CA PHE A 429 -20.91 8.87 -28.74
C PHE A 429 -22.00 9.18 -29.73
N GLY A 430 -23.16 9.63 -29.31
CA GLY A 430 -24.24 10.07 -30.19
C GLY A 430 -24.73 9.04 -31.21
N ILE A 431 -24.28 7.80 -31.14
CA ILE A 431 -24.38 6.79 -32.17
C ILE A 431 -25.33 5.70 -31.74
N SER A 432 -26.40 5.51 -32.51
CA SER A 432 -27.26 4.36 -32.39
C SER A 432 -26.66 3.17 -33.16
N ASN A 433 -26.01 2.27 -32.45
CA ASN A 433 -25.54 1.01 -33.02
C ASN A 433 -26.03 -0.18 -32.18
N SER A 434 -26.46 -1.25 -32.85
CA SER A 434 -26.94 -2.49 -32.21
C SER A 434 -25.88 -3.21 -31.37
N GLN A 435 -24.61 -2.84 -31.48
CA GLN A 435 -23.49 -3.35 -30.65
C GLN A 435 -23.02 -2.32 -29.60
N VAL A 436 -23.98 -1.68 -28.95
CA VAL A 436 -23.73 -0.65 -27.95
C VAL A 436 -22.87 -1.21 -26.82
N SER A 437 -21.61 -0.82 -26.76
CA SER A 437 -20.81 -0.98 -25.56
C SER A 437 -21.39 -0.09 -24.43
N ASN A 438 -21.19 -0.46 -23.19
CA ASN A 438 -21.69 0.32 -22.06
C ASN A 438 -21.27 1.81 -22.10
N VAL A 439 -20.16 2.15 -22.75
CA VAL A 439 -19.63 3.51 -22.91
C VAL A 439 -20.57 4.43 -23.70
N GLN A 440 -21.37 3.90 -24.59
CA GLN A 440 -22.31 4.70 -25.39
C GLN A 440 -23.53 5.19 -24.60
N LYS A 441 -23.77 4.67 -23.41
CA LYS A 441 -24.81 5.12 -22.49
C LYS A 441 -24.30 6.11 -21.46
N TYR A 442 -23.19 6.78 -21.72
CA TYR A 442 -22.50 7.66 -20.78
C TYR A 442 -22.83 9.13 -21.08
N ASN A 443 -23.16 9.87 -20.03
CA ASN A 443 -23.21 11.34 -20.03
C ASN A 443 -22.74 11.83 -18.66
N PHE A 444 -21.65 12.57 -18.64
CA PHE A 444 -21.01 12.96 -17.39
C PHE A 444 -21.87 13.90 -16.55
N SER A 445 -22.50 14.89 -17.18
CA SER A 445 -23.39 15.83 -16.47
C SER A 445 -24.58 15.10 -15.85
N ALA A 446 -25.23 14.20 -16.59
CA ALA A 446 -26.34 13.41 -16.07
C ALA A 446 -25.89 12.54 -14.86
N ILE A 447 -24.71 11.90 -14.93
CA ILE A 447 -24.14 11.10 -13.82
C ILE A 447 -23.89 11.98 -12.58
N GLN A 448 -23.41 13.21 -12.75
CA GLN A 448 -23.12 14.12 -11.64
C GLN A 448 -24.39 14.68 -10.98
N ASN A 449 -25.46 14.87 -11.75
CA ASN A 449 -26.63 15.63 -11.33
C ASN A 449 -27.84 14.76 -10.94
N ASN A 450 -27.87 13.47 -11.27
CA ASN A 450 -29.02 12.58 -11.00
C ASN A 450 -29.19 12.16 -9.53
N GLY A 451 -28.23 12.52 -8.66
CA GLY A 451 -28.27 12.16 -7.24
C GLY A 451 -27.80 10.74 -6.91
N ASP A 452 -27.32 10.00 -7.89
CA ASP A 452 -26.72 8.68 -7.69
C ASP A 452 -25.43 8.78 -6.88
N TYR A 453 -25.16 7.78 -6.06
CA TYR A 453 -23.95 7.79 -5.23
C TYR A 453 -23.43 6.38 -4.92
N SER A 454 -22.13 6.31 -4.73
CA SER A 454 -21.43 5.23 -4.04
C SER A 454 -20.66 5.80 -2.85
N ARG A 455 -21.06 5.42 -1.64
CA ARG A 455 -20.43 5.86 -0.39
C ARG A 455 -19.73 4.70 0.26
N ASN A 456 -18.41 4.76 0.30
CA ASN A 456 -17.57 3.77 0.95
C ASN A 456 -17.06 4.33 2.28
N MET A 457 -17.34 3.63 3.38
CA MET A 457 -16.87 3.95 4.73
C MET A 457 -15.97 2.80 5.18
N THR A 458 -14.73 3.11 5.49
CA THR A 458 -13.76 2.14 6.00
C THR A 458 -13.44 2.43 7.46
N SER A 459 -13.25 1.39 8.25
CA SER A 459 -12.84 1.50 9.65
C SER A 459 -11.86 0.39 9.97
N ASN A 460 -10.62 0.77 10.25
CA ASN A 460 -9.54 -0.15 10.57
C ASN A 460 -9.06 0.11 11.99
N MET A 461 -8.83 -0.94 12.76
CA MET A 461 -8.29 -0.88 14.10
C MET A 461 -7.27 -1.99 14.31
N ASN A 462 -6.12 -1.64 14.84
CA ASN A 462 -5.09 -2.58 15.26
C ASN A 462 -4.78 -2.37 16.74
N ILE A 463 -4.74 -3.48 17.50
CA ILE A 463 -4.32 -3.51 18.90
C ILE A 463 -3.09 -4.39 18.96
N ASN A 464 -2.00 -3.87 19.53
CA ASN A 464 -0.74 -4.58 19.71
C ASN A 464 -0.37 -4.54 21.20
N ALA A 465 -0.22 -5.72 21.82
CA ALA A 465 0.19 -5.87 23.20
C ALA A 465 1.47 -6.71 23.26
N ASN A 466 2.43 -6.29 24.07
CA ASN A 466 3.70 -7.01 24.23
C ASN A 466 4.11 -7.11 25.70
N LEU A 467 4.78 -8.19 26.01
CA LEU A 467 5.39 -8.47 27.31
C LEU A 467 6.81 -8.98 27.08
N GLU A 468 7.81 -8.28 27.65
CA GLU A 468 9.22 -8.66 27.50
C GLU A 468 9.85 -8.85 28.86
N TYR A 469 10.50 -10.00 29.06
CA TYR A 469 11.28 -10.30 30.24
C TYR A 469 12.76 -10.38 29.89
N ASP A 470 13.61 -9.63 30.63
CA ASP A 470 15.06 -9.57 30.48
C ASP A 470 15.74 -10.36 31.60
N PHE A 471 16.55 -11.36 31.25
CA PHE A 471 17.30 -12.21 32.20
C PHE A 471 18.64 -11.60 32.64
N GLY A 472 18.83 -10.28 32.45
CA GLY A 472 20.06 -9.56 32.78
C GLY A 472 20.50 -9.63 34.26
N TRP A 473 19.64 -10.10 35.18
CA TRP A 473 19.97 -10.38 36.56
C TRP A 473 20.89 -11.60 36.73
N SER A 474 20.84 -12.52 35.80
CA SER A 474 21.63 -13.74 35.81
C SER A 474 22.96 -13.54 35.07
N LYS A 475 24.09 -13.82 35.73
CA LYS A 475 25.40 -13.74 35.08
C LYS A 475 25.54 -14.63 33.85
N TRP A 476 24.82 -15.78 33.84
CA TRP A 476 24.85 -16.77 32.77
C TRP A 476 23.89 -16.43 31.62
N LEU A 477 22.73 -15.83 31.97
CA LEU A 477 21.69 -15.52 31.03
C LEU A 477 21.68 -14.03 30.58
N LYS A 478 22.74 -13.29 30.98
CA LYS A 478 22.89 -11.89 30.57
C LYS A 478 22.86 -11.78 29.02
N GLY A 479 21.91 -10.99 28.49
CA GLY A 479 21.70 -10.85 27.07
C GLY A 479 20.55 -11.70 26.52
N LEU A 480 19.95 -12.57 27.35
CA LEU A 480 18.75 -13.34 27.01
C LEU A 480 17.50 -12.53 27.32
N LYS A 481 16.61 -12.44 26.36
CA LYS A 481 15.28 -11.84 26.52
C LYS A 481 14.21 -12.75 25.93
N VAL A 482 13.06 -12.77 26.57
CA VAL A 482 11.88 -13.47 26.09
C VAL A 482 10.77 -12.45 25.91
N ARG A 483 10.17 -12.43 24.75
CA ARG A 483 9.06 -11.53 24.40
C ARG A 483 7.86 -12.32 23.91
N PHE A 484 6.70 -11.99 24.42
CA PHE A 484 5.42 -12.39 23.87
C PHE A 484 4.73 -11.17 23.29
N THR A 485 4.21 -11.31 22.07
CA THR A 485 3.43 -10.25 21.40
C THR A 485 2.09 -10.85 20.93
N TYR A 486 1.04 -10.11 21.17
CA TYR A 486 -0.30 -10.38 20.64
C TYR A 486 -0.79 -9.16 19.86
N SER A 487 -1.20 -9.38 18.64
CA SER A 487 -1.76 -8.33 17.78
C SER A 487 -3.13 -8.78 17.26
N LYS A 488 -4.10 -7.88 17.28
CA LYS A 488 -5.44 -8.06 16.70
C LYS A 488 -5.74 -6.92 15.76
N SER A 489 -6.06 -7.23 14.50
CA SER A 489 -6.52 -6.27 13.50
C SER A 489 -7.96 -6.55 13.14
N ILE A 490 -8.77 -5.51 13.09
CA ILE A 490 -10.17 -5.53 12.68
C ILE A 490 -10.31 -4.51 11.56
N ASN A 491 -10.66 -4.98 10.37
CA ASN A 491 -10.88 -4.14 9.21
C ASN A 491 -12.31 -4.31 8.75
N SER A 492 -13.02 -3.21 8.55
CA SER A 492 -14.38 -3.25 8.05
C SER A 492 -14.63 -2.17 7.01
N ALA A 493 -15.42 -2.49 6.01
CA ALA A 493 -15.92 -1.52 5.05
C ALA A 493 -17.42 -1.66 4.89
N LYS A 494 -18.08 -0.54 4.67
CA LYS A 494 -19.50 -0.44 4.38
C LYS A 494 -19.66 0.39 3.12
N ILE A 495 -20.21 -0.23 2.08
CA ILE A 495 -20.45 0.42 0.80
C ILE A 495 -21.97 0.53 0.61
N ASN A 496 -22.45 1.75 0.45
CA ASN A 496 -23.84 2.04 0.12
C ASN A 496 -23.90 2.63 -1.28
N GLN A 497 -24.68 2.02 -2.15
CA GLN A 497 -24.85 2.48 -3.53
C GLN A 497 -26.32 2.68 -3.81
N TYR A 498 -26.63 3.80 -4.46
CA TYR A 498 -27.95 4.08 -4.97
C TYR A 498 -27.82 4.53 -6.41
N GLY A 499 -28.58 3.92 -7.31
CA GLY A 499 -28.66 4.27 -8.70
C GLY A 499 -30.09 4.47 -9.12
N SER A 500 -30.42 5.65 -9.61
CA SER A 500 -31.71 5.99 -10.24
C SER A 500 -31.71 5.64 -11.73
N SER A 501 -32.88 5.65 -12.35
CA SER A 501 -32.99 5.62 -13.82
C SER A 501 -33.00 7.04 -14.36
N TYR A 502 -32.35 7.24 -15.48
CA TYR A 502 -32.42 8.50 -16.24
C TYR A 502 -32.28 8.24 -17.74
N ASP A 503 -32.88 9.12 -18.54
CA ASP A 503 -32.95 8.99 -19.99
C ASP A 503 -31.74 9.70 -20.63
N LEU A 504 -31.17 9.08 -21.66
CA LEU A 504 -30.21 9.67 -22.56
C LEU A 504 -30.74 9.65 -23.99
N TYR A 505 -30.28 10.57 -24.80
CA TYR A 505 -30.73 10.75 -26.17
C TYR A 505 -29.56 10.61 -27.13
N TYR A 506 -29.84 10.13 -28.33
CA TYR A 506 -28.86 10.15 -29.42
C TYR A 506 -29.11 11.35 -30.32
N MET A 507 -28.04 11.86 -30.89
CA MET A 507 -28.19 12.86 -31.95
C MET A 507 -28.86 12.24 -33.17
N ALA A 508 -29.75 13.00 -33.83
CA ALA A 508 -30.20 12.64 -35.15
C ALA A 508 -29.02 12.68 -36.13
N ASP A 509 -28.97 11.76 -37.04
CA ASP A 509 -27.89 11.60 -37.99
C ASP A 509 -28.39 11.57 -39.43
N ARG A 510 -27.47 11.81 -40.37
CA ARG A 510 -27.79 11.73 -41.80
C ARG A 510 -27.99 10.25 -42.18
N ALA A 511 -29.11 9.97 -42.86
CA ALA A 511 -29.43 8.64 -43.35
C ALA A 511 -29.54 7.52 -42.31
N GLY A 512 -29.65 7.84 -41.01
CA GLY A 512 -29.73 6.84 -39.95
C GLY A 512 -28.47 6.04 -39.72
N SER A 513 -27.33 6.50 -40.19
CA SER A 513 -26.05 5.80 -40.07
C SER A 513 -25.50 5.77 -38.65
N GLY A 514 -25.90 6.70 -37.80
CA GLY A 514 -25.41 6.89 -36.47
C GLY A 514 -23.94 7.40 -36.39
N LYS A 515 -23.36 7.80 -37.52
CA LYS A 515 -21.98 8.26 -37.61
C LYS A 515 -21.83 9.73 -37.91
N HIS A 516 -22.84 10.33 -38.55
CA HIS A 516 -22.84 11.73 -38.97
C HIS A 516 -23.40 12.64 -37.92
N LEU A 517 -23.15 13.94 -38.06
CA LEU A 517 -23.55 14.95 -37.07
C LEU A 517 -25.07 14.94 -36.85
N TYR A 518 -25.81 15.13 -37.88
CA TYR A 518 -27.28 15.14 -37.87
C TYR A 518 -27.83 15.45 -39.25
N THR A 519 -29.10 15.20 -39.45
CA THR A 519 -29.80 15.58 -40.70
C THR A 519 -30.18 17.04 -40.61
N PRO A 520 -29.76 17.89 -41.58
CA PRO A 520 -30.19 19.28 -41.64
C PRO A 520 -31.72 19.38 -41.73
N ILE A 521 -32.31 20.27 -40.97
CA ILE A 521 -33.74 20.57 -41.09
C ILE A 521 -33.96 21.23 -42.47
N PRO A 522 -34.90 20.76 -43.28
CA PRO A 522 -35.19 21.36 -44.58
C PRO A 522 -35.44 22.84 -44.41
N GLY A 523 -34.69 23.69 -45.13
CA GLY A 523 -34.78 25.16 -45.09
C GLY A 523 -33.89 25.84 -44.03
N GLN A 524 -33.10 25.09 -43.25
CA GLN A 524 -32.04 25.60 -42.36
C GLN A 524 -30.70 24.99 -42.82
N GLU A 525 -30.15 25.53 -43.90
CA GLU A 525 -28.98 24.93 -44.55
C GLU A 525 -27.64 25.40 -43.99
N ASP A 526 -27.63 26.39 -43.09
CA ASP A 526 -26.46 26.85 -42.40
C ASP A 526 -26.09 25.85 -41.32
N ALA A 527 -24.96 25.23 -41.51
CA ALA A 527 -24.46 24.12 -40.69
C ALA A 527 -24.35 24.42 -39.18
N TYR A 528 -24.38 25.64 -38.76
CA TYR A 528 -24.35 26.10 -37.37
C TYR A 528 -25.74 26.24 -36.72
N ASP A 529 -26.81 26.27 -37.51
CA ASP A 529 -28.18 26.42 -37.03
C ASP A 529 -28.94 25.10 -36.88
N PHE A 530 -28.24 23.99 -36.92
CA PHE A 530 -28.81 22.68 -36.61
C PHE A 530 -29.11 22.57 -35.10
N LEU A 531 -29.86 23.48 -34.60
CA LEU A 531 -30.55 23.34 -33.34
C LEU A 531 -31.51 22.18 -33.49
N LEU A 532 -31.08 21.03 -33.04
CA LEU A 532 -31.94 19.87 -32.92
C LEU A 532 -33.05 20.24 -31.95
N THR A 533 -34.23 20.37 -32.48
CA THR A 533 -35.44 20.41 -31.64
C THR A 533 -35.70 19.00 -31.10
N ALA A 534 -36.47 18.85 -30.04
CA ALA A 534 -36.84 17.53 -29.51
C ALA A 534 -37.43 16.61 -30.59
N ASP A 535 -38.07 17.19 -31.62
CA ASP A 535 -38.64 16.47 -32.72
C ASP A 535 -37.64 15.87 -33.72
N ASN A 536 -36.38 16.32 -33.66
CA ASN A 536 -35.28 15.85 -34.53
C ASN A 536 -34.37 14.84 -33.86
N PHE A 537 -34.62 14.50 -32.61
CA PHE A 537 -33.84 13.46 -31.95
C PHE A 537 -34.24 12.07 -32.47
N LEU A 538 -33.25 11.26 -32.77
CA LEU A 538 -33.45 9.84 -32.89
C LEU A 538 -33.50 9.21 -31.48
N TYR A 539 -34.54 8.47 -31.27
CA TYR A 539 -34.70 7.68 -30.07
C TYR A 539 -34.33 6.23 -30.38
N ALA A 540 -33.65 5.57 -29.45
CA ALA A 540 -33.51 4.12 -29.54
C ALA A 540 -34.90 3.45 -29.49
N ASN A 541 -35.06 2.31 -30.14
CA ASN A 541 -36.31 1.52 -30.14
C ASN A 541 -37.59 2.30 -30.58
N ASN A 542 -37.59 2.75 -31.79
CA ASN A 542 -38.80 3.39 -32.40
C ASN A 542 -39.25 4.67 -31.69
N GLY A 543 -38.36 5.59 -31.41
CA GLY A 543 -38.66 6.90 -30.86
C GLY A 543 -38.68 6.96 -29.32
N LYS A 544 -38.16 5.96 -28.61
CA LYS A 544 -38.00 6.01 -27.15
C LYS A 544 -36.59 6.45 -26.78
N PRO A 545 -36.42 7.21 -25.69
CA PRO A 545 -35.10 7.56 -25.22
C PRO A 545 -34.28 6.30 -24.86
N VAL A 546 -32.97 6.40 -25.01
CA VAL A 546 -32.08 5.36 -24.50
C VAL A 546 -32.00 5.48 -22.98
N VAL A 547 -32.51 4.49 -22.27
CA VAL A 547 -32.44 4.46 -20.81
C VAL A 547 -31.04 4.03 -20.40
N ASN A 548 -30.41 4.84 -19.59
CA ASN A 548 -29.11 4.44 -18.99
C ASN A 548 -29.32 3.60 -17.74
N GLY A 549 -29.00 2.32 -17.86
CA GLY A 549 -29.23 1.37 -16.81
C GLY A 549 -30.70 0.97 -16.72
N ASP A 550 -30.96 -0.25 -17.06
CA ASP A 550 -32.31 -0.81 -17.18
C ASP A 550 -33.08 -0.82 -15.86
N THR A 551 -32.39 -0.61 -14.73
CA THR A 551 -33.02 -0.71 -13.43
C THR A 551 -32.40 0.26 -12.43
N SER A 552 -33.24 1.02 -11.74
CA SER A 552 -32.83 1.67 -10.51
C SER A 552 -32.53 0.61 -9.45
N PHE A 553 -31.56 0.86 -8.59
CA PHE A 553 -31.16 -0.11 -7.58
C PHE A 553 -30.62 0.56 -6.31
N LEU A 554 -30.74 -0.17 -5.22
CA LEU A 554 -30.06 0.12 -3.96
C LEU A 554 -29.25 -1.10 -3.57
N SER A 555 -27.94 -0.92 -3.30
CA SER A 555 -27.07 -1.99 -2.79
C SER A 555 -26.38 -1.55 -1.51
N ARG A 556 -26.21 -2.47 -0.58
CA ARG A 556 -25.46 -2.29 0.65
C ARG A 556 -24.58 -3.50 0.87
N ASN A 557 -23.28 -3.25 0.85
CA ASN A 557 -22.26 -4.26 1.08
C ASN A 557 -21.57 -3.98 2.41
N MET A 558 -21.34 -5.02 3.17
CA MET A 558 -20.53 -4.96 4.39
C MET A 558 -19.49 -6.06 4.36
N ASN A 559 -18.25 -5.68 4.56
CA ASN A 559 -17.18 -6.62 4.78
C ASN A 559 -16.57 -6.42 6.16
N ARG A 560 -16.07 -7.49 6.74
CA ARG A 560 -15.32 -7.49 7.97
C ARG A 560 -14.23 -8.54 7.90
N THR A 561 -13.01 -8.14 8.24
CA THR A 561 -11.87 -9.04 8.34
C THR A 561 -11.27 -8.92 9.74
N ASP A 562 -11.23 -10.04 10.43
CA ASP A 562 -10.64 -10.19 11.75
C ASP A 562 -9.34 -11.00 11.63
N ASN A 563 -8.21 -10.41 12.01
CA ASN A 563 -6.91 -11.06 11.96
C ASN A 563 -6.27 -11.02 13.34
N TYR A 564 -5.60 -12.08 13.74
CA TYR A 564 -4.72 -12.01 14.89
C TYR A 564 -3.38 -12.65 14.59
N GLN A 565 -2.37 -12.20 15.32
CA GLN A 565 -1.01 -12.72 15.30
C GLN A 565 -0.48 -12.85 16.71
N MET A 566 0.16 -13.98 17.02
CA MET A 566 0.85 -14.23 18.27
C MET A 566 2.30 -14.60 17.97
N ASN A 567 3.24 -13.95 18.65
CA ASN A 567 4.65 -14.26 18.53
C ASN A 567 5.23 -14.55 19.91
N PHE A 568 5.91 -15.68 20.03
CA PHE A 568 6.78 -16.00 21.15
C PHE A 568 8.22 -15.97 20.68
N THR A 569 9.02 -14.98 21.15
CA THR A 569 10.36 -14.73 20.64
C THR A 569 11.37 -14.78 21.78
N VAL A 570 12.43 -15.55 21.58
CA VAL A 570 13.60 -15.62 22.45
C VAL A 570 14.78 -15.00 21.70
N THR A 571 15.43 -14.01 22.30
CA THR A 571 16.62 -13.37 21.73
C THR A 571 17.79 -13.45 22.70
N TYR A 572 18.98 -13.68 22.16
CA TYR A 572 20.23 -13.64 22.90
C TYR A 572 21.23 -12.76 22.17
N ASN A 573 21.75 -11.73 22.84
CA ASN A 573 22.76 -10.83 22.26
C ASN A 573 23.87 -10.58 23.29
N ARG A 574 25.11 -10.91 22.89
CA ARG A 574 26.23 -10.73 23.78
C ARG A 574 27.55 -10.57 23.04
N THR A 575 28.39 -9.68 23.54
CA THR A 575 29.76 -9.47 23.04
C THR A 575 30.76 -10.08 24.03
N PHE A 576 31.72 -10.82 23.50
CA PHE A 576 32.81 -11.50 24.24
C PHE A 576 34.16 -11.11 23.60
N GLY A 577 34.82 -10.08 24.13
CA GLY A 577 36.01 -9.53 23.47
C GLY A 577 35.64 -9.03 22.05
N ASP A 578 36.34 -9.54 21.05
CA ASP A 578 36.12 -9.19 19.63
C ASP A 578 34.95 -9.97 18.97
N HIS A 579 34.31 -10.87 19.69
CA HIS A 579 33.25 -11.70 19.19
C HIS A 579 31.90 -11.17 19.65
N THR A 580 31.02 -10.85 18.71
CA THR A 580 29.63 -10.51 18.99
C THR A 580 28.72 -11.60 18.44
N LEU A 581 27.93 -12.22 19.30
CA LEU A 581 26.98 -13.28 18.96
C LEU A 581 25.55 -12.79 19.22
N GLY A 582 24.71 -12.87 18.21
CA GLY A 582 23.26 -12.68 18.26
C GLY A 582 22.53 -13.97 17.89
N GLY A 583 21.52 -14.32 18.65
CA GLY A 583 20.63 -15.45 18.36
C GLY A 583 19.18 -15.04 18.51
N LEU A 584 18.31 -15.60 17.68
CA LEU A 584 16.88 -15.43 17.75
C LEU A 584 16.18 -16.75 17.45
N PHE A 585 15.22 -17.09 18.27
CA PHE A 585 14.22 -18.12 17.98
C PHE A 585 12.83 -17.54 18.16
N SER A 586 11.93 -17.75 17.20
CA SER A 586 10.56 -17.27 17.32
C SER A 586 9.57 -18.29 16.79
N ILE A 587 8.43 -18.37 17.46
CA ILE A 587 7.23 -19.07 17.01
C ILE A 587 6.19 -18.00 16.69
N GLU A 588 5.67 -18.02 15.46
CA GLU A 588 4.63 -17.11 15.01
C GLU A 588 3.40 -17.90 14.57
N ARG A 589 2.25 -17.50 15.04
CA ARG A 589 0.95 -18.00 14.60
C ARG A 589 0.07 -16.85 14.19
N SER A 590 -0.58 -16.96 13.03
CA SER A 590 -1.58 -15.99 12.60
C SER A 590 -2.80 -16.69 12.02
N GLU A 591 -3.95 -16.05 12.18
CA GLU A 591 -5.22 -16.46 11.57
C GLU A 591 -5.93 -15.22 11.03
N ALA A 592 -6.59 -15.41 9.89
CA ALA A 592 -7.38 -14.40 9.21
C ALA A 592 -8.75 -14.96 8.90
N GLU A 593 -9.79 -14.24 9.26
CA GLU A 593 -11.18 -14.54 8.94
C GLU A 593 -11.78 -13.32 8.22
N SER A 594 -12.47 -13.55 7.10
CA SER A 594 -13.14 -12.51 6.33
C SER A 594 -14.58 -12.92 6.07
N GLU A 595 -15.49 -11.99 6.33
CA GLU A 595 -16.91 -12.11 6.05
C GLU A 595 -17.37 -11.00 5.13
N TYR A 596 -18.19 -11.35 4.16
CA TYR A 596 -18.80 -10.43 3.21
C TYR A 596 -20.29 -10.70 3.11
N VAL A 597 -21.09 -9.65 3.25
CA VAL A 597 -22.54 -9.67 3.11
C VAL A 597 -22.95 -8.55 2.15
N GLU A 598 -23.72 -8.87 1.16
CA GLU A 598 -24.34 -7.92 0.23
C GLU A 598 -25.84 -8.11 0.20
N GLY A 599 -26.56 -7.01 0.27
CA GLY A 599 -27.98 -6.96 0.02
C GLY A 599 -28.28 -5.91 -1.05
N SER A 600 -29.03 -6.28 -2.07
CA SER A 600 -29.46 -5.36 -3.11
C SER A 600 -30.92 -5.51 -3.43
N ILE A 601 -31.56 -4.42 -3.84
CA ILE A 601 -32.92 -4.40 -4.36
C ILE A 601 -32.94 -3.64 -5.69
N THR A 602 -33.76 -4.10 -6.63
CA THR A 602 -34.05 -3.38 -7.88
C THR A 602 -35.35 -2.62 -7.72
N TYR A 603 -35.52 -1.57 -8.49
CA TYR A 603 -36.71 -0.69 -8.50
C TYR A 603 -37.11 -0.20 -7.08
N PRO A 604 -36.14 0.38 -6.28
CA PRO A 604 -36.53 1.08 -5.07
C PRO A 604 -37.38 2.30 -5.43
N TYR A 605 -38.23 2.75 -4.51
CA TYR A 605 -38.92 4.03 -4.72
C TYR A 605 -37.91 5.17 -4.76
N GLU A 606 -37.76 5.81 -5.90
CA GLU A 606 -36.73 6.82 -6.19
C GLU A 606 -36.87 8.08 -5.32
N PHE A 607 -38.08 8.46 -4.95
CA PHE A 607 -38.33 9.62 -4.06
C PHE A 607 -37.66 9.50 -2.69
N THR A 608 -37.23 8.30 -2.30
CA THR A 608 -36.49 8.09 -1.03
C THR A 608 -34.98 8.34 -1.16
N ASN A 609 -34.44 8.53 -2.36
CA ASN A 609 -33.00 8.69 -2.64
C ASN A 609 -32.16 7.61 -1.96
N GLY A 610 -32.62 6.35 -1.99
CA GLY A 610 -31.94 5.23 -1.35
C GLY A 610 -31.95 5.22 0.17
N GLN A 611 -32.73 6.07 0.83
CA GLN A 611 -32.87 6.07 2.30
C GLN A 611 -33.76 4.93 2.79
N SER A 612 -34.71 4.48 1.98
CA SER A 612 -35.60 3.36 2.28
C SER A 612 -35.24 2.14 1.42
N ASN A 613 -35.47 0.95 1.96
CA ASN A 613 -35.38 -0.31 1.24
C ASN A 613 -36.71 -0.75 0.65
N THR A 614 -37.71 0.11 0.64
CA THR A 614 -39.01 -0.17 0.02
C THR A 614 -38.83 -0.19 -1.51
N MET A 615 -39.32 -1.24 -2.13
CA MET A 615 -39.28 -1.44 -3.59
C MET A 615 -40.68 -1.49 -4.19
N SER A 616 -40.78 -1.21 -5.48
CA SER A 616 -42.02 -1.35 -6.25
C SER A 616 -42.41 -2.84 -6.39
N ALA A 617 -43.60 -3.07 -6.92
CA ALA A 617 -44.09 -4.43 -7.19
C ALA A 617 -43.20 -5.22 -8.17
N GLU A 618 -42.45 -4.53 -9.03
CA GLU A 618 -41.50 -5.12 -9.99
C GLU A 618 -40.11 -5.38 -9.38
N GLY A 619 -39.87 -4.88 -8.17
CA GLY A 619 -38.60 -4.98 -7.50
C GLY A 619 -38.26 -6.40 -7.09
N LYS A 620 -36.96 -6.71 -7.11
CA LYS A 620 -36.41 -7.99 -6.64
C LYS A 620 -35.29 -7.73 -5.64
N GLY A 621 -35.30 -8.49 -4.57
CA GLY A 621 -34.23 -8.50 -3.59
C GLY A 621 -33.23 -9.62 -3.87
N ASN A 622 -31.94 -9.31 -3.81
CA ASN A 622 -30.86 -10.30 -3.88
C ASN A 622 -29.97 -10.19 -2.63
N THR A 623 -29.47 -11.31 -2.19
CA THR A 623 -28.49 -11.36 -1.08
C THR A 623 -27.33 -12.26 -1.47
N SER A 624 -26.14 -11.87 -1.07
CA SER A 624 -24.92 -12.65 -1.23
C SER A 624 -24.16 -12.68 0.08
N PHE A 625 -23.61 -13.84 0.40
CA PHE A 625 -22.79 -14.04 1.59
C PHE A 625 -21.57 -14.89 1.23
N SER A 626 -20.41 -14.51 1.74
CA SER A 626 -19.22 -15.34 1.65
C SER A 626 -18.38 -15.21 2.92
N ARG A 627 -17.69 -16.31 3.28
CA ARG A 627 -16.74 -16.38 4.37
C ARG A 627 -15.48 -17.06 3.90
N SER A 628 -14.32 -16.57 4.35
CA SER A 628 -13.02 -17.14 4.04
C SER A 628 -12.16 -17.14 5.29
N GLU A 629 -11.43 -18.22 5.51
CA GLU A 629 -10.53 -18.41 6.66
C GLU A 629 -9.16 -18.89 6.16
N SER A 630 -8.11 -18.42 6.80
CA SER A 630 -6.75 -18.92 6.56
C SER A 630 -5.91 -18.82 7.83
N GLY A 631 -4.91 -19.68 7.95
CA GLY A 631 -4.01 -19.70 9.09
C GLY A 631 -2.58 -20.02 8.68
N THR A 632 -1.62 -19.50 9.44
CA THR A 632 -0.19 -19.79 9.27
C THR A 632 0.45 -20.11 10.61
N LEU A 633 1.46 -20.99 10.58
CA LEU A 633 2.33 -21.29 11.72
C LEU A 633 3.77 -21.29 11.25
N SER A 634 4.66 -20.58 11.95
CA SER A 634 6.04 -20.44 11.53
C SER A 634 7.01 -20.66 12.69
N TYR A 635 8.14 -21.32 12.40
CA TYR A 635 9.30 -21.44 13.26
C TYR A 635 10.47 -20.71 12.63
N ILE A 636 11.13 -19.82 13.39
CA ILE A 636 12.16 -18.94 12.90
C ILE A 636 13.39 -19.09 13.77
N GLY A 637 14.54 -19.40 13.18
CA GLY A 637 15.84 -19.41 13.83
C GLY A 637 16.82 -18.51 13.10
N ARG A 638 17.50 -17.60 13.79
CA ARG A 638 18.54 -16.72 13.22
C ARG A 638 19.75 -16.68 14.15
N ILE A 639 20.93 -16.75 13.55
CA ILE A 639 22.22 -16.58 14.23
C ILE A 639 23.00 -15.52 13.48
N ASN A 640 23.44 -14.49 14.19
CA ASN A 640 24.30 -13.43 13.70
C ASN A 640 25.65 -13.50 14.44
N TYR A 641 26.73 -13.45 13.72
CA TYR A 641 28.06 -13.45 14.26
C TYR A 641 28.89 -12.32 13.65
N ALA A 642 29.58 -11.56 14.51
CA ALA A 642 30.53 -10.56 14.05
C ALA A 642 31.85 -10.75 14.80
N TYR A 643 32.95 -10.74 14.05
CA TYR A 643 34.30 -10.78 14.60
C TYR A 643 35.02 -9.47 14.38
N ALA A 644 35.40 -8.79 15.47
CA ALA A 644 36.07 -7.49 15.50
C ALA A 644 35.38 -6.40 14.62
N ASP A 645 34.09 -6.50 14.42
CA ASP A 645 33.28 -5.65 13.47
C ASP A 645 33.81 -5.67 12.03
N LYS A 646 34.71 -6.63 11.69
CA LYS A 646 35.34 -6.82 10.37
C LYS A 646 34.61 -7.87 9.53
N TYR A 647 34.40 -9.05 10.11
CA TYR A 647 33.80 -10.19 9.45
C TYR A 647 32.41 -10.45 10.02
N LEU A 648 31.41 -10.45 9.15
CA LEU A 648 30.00 -10.56 9.52
C LEU A 648 29.42 -11.81 8.86
N LEU A 649 28.65 -12.59 9.61
CA LEU A 649 27.96 -13.78 9.12
C LEU A 649 26.56 -13.84 9.72
N GLU A 650 25.57 -14.08 8.90
CA GLU A 650 24.21 -14.35 9.33
C GLU A 650 23.72 -15.65 8.71
N PHE A 651 23.10 -16.48 9.52
CA PHE A 651 22.38 -17.67 9.09
C PHE A 651 20.95 -17.60 9.60
N LEU A 652 20.00 -17.80 8.70
CA LEU A 652 18.58 -17.82 8.98
C LEU A 652 17.97 -19.13 8.47
N LEU A 653 17.13 -19.74 9.29
CA LEU A 653 16.26 -20.84 8.90
C LEU A 653 14.83 -20.52 9.29
N ARG A 654 13.92 -20.60 8.36
CA ARG A 654 12.49 -20.45 8.60
C ARG A 654 11.72 -21.64 8.03
N SER A 655 10.73 -22.10 8.79
CA SER A 655 9.79 -23.13 8.36
C SER A 655 8.38 -22.58 8.53
N ASP A 656 7.63 -22.51 7.45
CA ASP A 656 6.29 -21.95 7.39
C ASP A 656 5.28 -23.02 7.01
N ALA A 657 4.14 -23.06 7.71
CA ALA A 657 2.95 -23.83 7.35
C ALA A 657 1.82 -22.88 6.95
N SER A 658 1.08 -23.24 5.91
CA SER A 658 -0.10 -22.50 5.44
C SER A 658 -1.28 -23.44 5.21
N THR A 659 -2.45 -23.09 5.73
CA THR A 659 -3.69 -23.85 5.51
C THR A 659 -4.25 -23.68 4.10
N LYS A 660 -3.66 -22.85 3.28
CA LYS A 660 -4.00 -22.72 1.86
C LYS A 660 -3.65 -23.97 1.04
N PHE A 661 -2.68 -24.75 1.50
CA PHE A 661 -2.30 -26.05 0.90
C PHE A 661 -2.98 -27.24 1.58
N ALA A 662 -2.90 -28.41 0.97
CA ALA A 662 -3.36 -29.66 1.58
C ALA A 662 -2.48 -30.04 2.80
N PRO A 663 -3.00 -30.77 3.80
CA PRO A 663 -2.29 -31.11 5.03
C PRO A 663 -0.91 -31.72 4.83
N GLU A 664 -0.73 -32.53 3.79
CA GLU A 664 0.51 -33.17 3.40
C GLU A 664 1.55 -32.18 2.85
N ASN A 665 1.14 -30.95 2.41
CA ASN A 665 1.99 -29.93 1.77
C ASN A 665 1.99 -28.62 2.53
N TYR A 666 1.53 -28.59 3.79
CA TYR A 666 1.50 -27.34 4.60
C TYR A 666 2.88 -26.68 4.72
N TRP A 667 3.93 -27.48 4.92
CA TRP A 667 5.23 -26.99 5.34
C TRP A 667 6.17 -26.67 4.19
N GLY A 668 6.75 -25.46 4.26
CA GLY A 668 7.86 -25.03 3.43
C GLY A 668 9.09 -24.70 4.30
N PHE A 669 10.32 -24.87 3.74
CA PHE A 669 11.59 -24.58 4.41
C PHE A 669 12.37 -23.55 3.62
N PHE A 670 12.79 -22.47 4.30
CA PHE A 670 13.37 -21.29 3.69
C PHE A 670 14.67 -20.88 4.39
N PRO A 671 15.80 -21.51 4.04
CA PRO A 671 17.12 -21.14 4.55
C PRO A 671 17.67 -19.90 3.86
N SER A 672 18.47 -19.12 4.58
CA SER A 672 19.20 -17.98 4.02
C SER A 672 20.56 -17.84 4.74
N VAL A 673 21.56 -17.42 3.99
CA VAL A 673 22.89 -17.11 4.50
C VAL A 673 23.36 -15.77 3.93
N SER A 674 24.01 -14.97 4.75
CA SER A 674 24.65 -13.75 4.27
C SER A 674 25.96 -13.50 4.98
N ALA A 675 26.90 -12.89 4.25
CA ALA A 675 28.23 -12.58 4.74
C ALA A 675 28.61 -11.12 4.41
N GLY A 676 29.39 -10.50 5.26
CA GLY A 676 29.92 -9.17 5.05
C GLY A 676 31.40 -9.07 5.49
N TRP A 677 32.15 -8.30 4.71
CA TRP A 677 33.54 -7.98 5.04
C TRP A 677 33.74 -6.47 5.03
N VAL A 678 34.00 -5.90 6.21
CA VAL A 678 34.26 -4.47 6.38
C VAL A 678 35.77 -4.24 6.18
N ILE A 679 36.19 -4.11 4.93
CA ILE A 679 37.59 -3.99 4.52
C ILE A 679 38.26 -2.76 5.15
N SER A 680 37.50 -1.66 5.29
CA SER A 680 38.00 -0.44 5.92
C SER A 680 38.37 -0.59 7.39
N GLN A 681 37.96 -1.67 8.07
CA GLN A 681 38.35 -1.96 9.45
C GLN A 681 39.63 -2.77 9.53
N GLU A 682 40.18 -3.26 8.41
CA GLU A 682 41.46 -3.97 8.39
C GLU A 682 42.64 -3.05 8.68
N ASP A 683 43.60 -3.51 9.46
CA ASP A 683 44.75 -2.69 9.85
C ASP A 683 45.64 -2.33 8.66
N TRP A 684 45.80 -3.25 7.71
CA TRP A 684 46.51 -2.99 6.45
C TRP A 684 45.82 -1.92 5.61
N PHE A 685 44.47 -1.88 5.60
CA PHE A 685 43.70 -0.89 4.83
C PHE A 685 43.81 0.50 5.49
N LYS A 686 43.56 0.58 6.81
CA LYS A 686 43.68 1.83 7.58
C LYS A 686 45.06 2.50 7.45
N ASN A 687 46.13 1.68 7.40
CA ASN A 687 47.49 2.18 7.36
C ASN A 687 47.93 2.61 5.95
N ASN A 688 47.42 1.98 4.88
CA ASN A 688 47.91 2.15 3.52
C ASN A 688 46.97 2.92 2.59
N VAL A 689 45.62 2.90 2.84
CA VAL A 689 44.65 3.51 1.97
C VAL A 689 44.10 4.80 2.59
N LYS A 690 44.47 5.93 1.98
CA LYS A 690 43.97 7.26 2.37
C LYS A 690 42.88 7.71 1.40
N GLY A 691 41.81 8.31 1.92
CA GLY A 691 40.74 8.89 1.10
C GLY A 691 39.50 7.98 0.90
N ILE A 692 39.54 6.73 1.35
CA ILE A 692 38.36 5.87 1.46
C ILE A 692 38.03 5.73 2.96
N ASP A 693 36.91 6.28 3.35
CA ASP A 693 36.49 6.32 4.77
C ASP A 693 35.83 5.02 5.21
N TYR A 694 35.09 4.39 4.31
CA TYR A 694 34.38 3.15 4.53
C TYR A 694 34.34 2.29 3.29
N LEU A 695 34.62 1.00 3.43
CA LEU A 695 34.52 0.02 2.35
C LEU A 695 34.04 -1.31 2.91
N LYS A 696 32.90 -1.79 2.38
CA LYS A 696 32.29 -3.05 2.80
C LYS A 696 31.80 -3.82 1.59
N LEU A 697 32.11 -5.10 1.55
CA LEU A 697 31.54 -6.08 0.63
C LEU A 697 30.46 -6.88 1.36
N ARG A 698 29.39 -7.20 0.66
CA ARG A 698 28.30 -8.04 1.16
C ARG A 698 27.88 -9.04 0.09
N ALA A 699 27.54 -10.24 0.54
CA ALA A 699 26.95 -11.26 -0.32
C ALA A 699 25.83 -11.96 0.47
N SER A 700 24.73 -12.27 -0.19
CA SER A 700 23.65 -13.04 0.40
C SER A 700 23.03 -14.00 -0.59
N PHE A 701 22.61 -15.15 -0.07
CA PHE A 701 21.87 -16.15 -0.80
C PHE A 701 20.75 -16.70 0.08
N GLY A 702 19.53 -16.78 -0.44
CA GLY A 702 18.40 -17.26 0.34
C GLY A 702 17.29 -17.85 -0.52
N LEU A 703 16.49 -18.70 0.09
CA LEU A 703 15.27 -19.25 -0.46
C LEU A 703 14.08 -18.56 0.22
N THR A 704 13.17 -18.05 -0.56
CA THR A 704 11.84 -17.60 -0.15
C THR A 704 10.79 -18.37 -0.94
N GLY A 705 9.53 -18.26 -0.55
CA GLY A 705 8.43 -18.90 -1.29
C GLY A 705 7.21 -18.01 -1.33
N ARG A 706 6.11 -18.55 -1.88
CA ARG A 706 4.79 -17.92 -1.86
C ARG A 706 3.72 -18.98 -1.70
N ASP A 707 2.69 -18.65 -0.95
CA ASP A 707 1.46 -19.44 -0.88
C ASP A 707 0.37 -18.81 -1.78
N ASN A 708 0.74 -18.48 -3.02
CA ASN A 708 -0.06 -17.71 -3.96
C ASN A 708 -1.27 -18.47 -4.48
N THR A 709 -2.14 -18.90 -3.57
CA THR A 709 -3.40 -19.59 -3.85
C THR A 709 -4.47 -19.16 -2.87
N LEU A 710 -5.73 -19.36 -3.24
CA LEU A 710 -6.86 -19.12 -2.35
C LEU A 710 -6.98 -20.25 -1.33
N PRO A 711 -7.53 -19.98 -0.12
CA PRO A 711 -7.81 -21.02 0.86
C PRO A 711 -8.75 -22.10 0.30
N TRP A 712 -8.52 -23.34 0.73
CA TRP A 712 -9.41 -24.49 0.45
C TRP A 712 -9.49 -24.96 -1.01
N GLN A 713 -8.62 -24.46 -1.91
CA GLN A 713 -8.62 -24.88 -3.32
C GLN A 713 -8.20 -26.35 -3.53
N TRP A 714 -7.56 -26.93 -2.53
CA TRP A 714 -7.22 -28.36 -2.48
C TRP A 714 -8.37 -29.27 -2.08
N ALA A 715 -9.48 -28.71 -1.55
CA ALA A 715 -10.66 -29.45 -1.13
C ALA A 715 -11.67 -29.57 -2.27
N GLN A 716 -12.21 -30.76 -2.47
CA GLN A 716 -13.26 -30.99 -3.46
C GLN A 716 -14.57 -30.38 -2.99
N ASN A 717 -15.09 -29.42 -3.75
CA ASN A 717 -16.38 -28.79 -3.52
C ASN A 717 -17.42 -29.33 -4.49
N TYR A 718 -18.64 -29.46 -4.00
CA TYR A 718 -19.79 -29.82 -4.81
C TYR A 718 -20.86 -28.74 -4.64
N ALA A 719 -21.39 -28.25 -5.76
CA ALA A 719 -22.55 -27.38 -5.75
C ALA A 719 -23.78 -28.17 -6.17
N MET A 720 -24.90 -27.92 -5.51
CA MET A 720 -26.19 -28.43 -5.96
C MET A 720 -26.76 -27.47 -7.01
N ASP A 721 -27.00 -27.96 -8.20
CA ASP A 721 -27.69 -27.22 -9.25
C ASP A 721 -29.16 -27.67 -9.31
N LYS A 722 -30.08 -26.73 -9.26
CA LYS A 722 -31.50 -26.97 -9.42
C LYS A 722 -31.79 -26.98 -10.92
N ASP A 723 -32.71 -27.80 -11.33
CA ASP A 723 -33.28 -27.81 -12.70
C ASP A 723 -32.38 -28.40 -13.81
N LYS A 724 -31.28 -29.09 -13.47
CA LYS A 724 -30.40 -29.75 -14.44
C LYS A 724 -30.24 -31.26 -14.33
N GLY A 725 -31.01 -31.92 -13.52
CA GLY A 725 -30.98 -33.37 -13.33
C GLY A 725 -31.95 -34.14 -14.23
N PHE A 726 -31.90 -35.47 -14.15
CA PHE A 726 -32.88 -36.31 -14.79
C PHE A 726 -34.26 -36.10 -14.16
N ILE A 727 -35.29 -36.09 -15.02
CA ILE A 727 -36.68 -35.94 -14.58
C ILE A 727 -37.16 -37.30 -14.06
N PHE A 728 -37.39 -37.37 -12.75
CA PHE A 728 -38.08 -38.54 -12.16
C PHE A 728 -39.44 -38.10 -11.70
N GLY A 729 -40.50 -38.45 -12.46
CA GLY A 729 -41.88 -38.19 -12.10
C GLY A 729 -42.73 -37.67 -13.24
N THR A 730 -44.07 -37.67 -13.04
CA THR A 730 -45.11 -37.32 -14.02
C THR A 730 -45.53 -35.82 -13.99
N GLY A 731 -44.68 -34.91 -13.52
CA GLY A 731 -44.99 -33.48 -13.47
C GLY A 731 -44.95 -32.87 -14.87
N THR A 732 -46.01 -32.21 -15.30
CA THR A 732 -46.12 -31.46 -16.53
C THR A 732 -45.43 -30.09 -16.46
N ASP A 733 -44.95 -29.69 -15.31
CA ASP A 733 -44.25 -28.46 -15.07
C ASP A 733 -42.76 -28.70 -14.87
N LEU A 734 -41.97 -28.25 -15.77
CA LEU A 734 -40.48 -28.32 -15.73
C LEU A 734 -39.89 -27.69 -14.46
N ASN A 735 -40.67 -26.84 -13.78
CA ASN A 735 -40.27 -26.18 -12.54
C ASN A 735 -40.82 -26.92 -11.26
N ALA A 736 -41.70 -27.93 -11.39
CA ALA A 736 -42.34 -28.57 -10.25
C ALA A 736 -41.61 -29.76 -9.68
N GLY A 737 -40.60 -30.28 -10.32
CA GLY A 737 -39.74 -31.35 -9.83
C GLY A 737 -38.33 -30.86 -9.60
N SER A 738 -37.98 -30.65 -8.36
CA SER A 738 -36.60 -30.27 -8.01
C SER A 738 -35.64 -31.41 -8.35
N HIS A 739 -35.10 -31.38 -9.55
CA HIS A 739 -34.04 -32.30 -9.94
C HIS A 739 -32.75 -31.73 -9.38
N ILE A 740 -32.25 -32.32 -8.34
CA ILE A 740 -30.95 -31.95 -7.74
C ILE A 740 -29.88 -32.70 -8.48
N THR A 741 -29.11 -32.01 -9.30
CA THR A 741 -27.82 -32.51 -9.74
C THR A 741 -26.71 -31.97 -8.88
N ILE A 742 -25.76 -32.81 -8.61
CA ILE A 742 -24.49 -32.36 -8.12
C ILE A 742 -23.77 -31.70 -9.29
N ASN A 743 -23.75 -30.35 -9.31
CA ASN A 743 -23.01 -29.66 -10.30
C ASN A 743 -21.53 -29.72 -9.90
N LYS A 744 -20.77 -30.29 -10.82
CA LYS A 744 -19.33 -30.10 -10.80
C LYS A 744 -18.93 -28.76 -11.43
N ASN A 745 -19.32 -27.67 -10.87
CA ASN A 745 -18.71 -26.40 -11.29
C ASN A 745 -17.29 -26.36 -10.73
N ILE A 746 -16.41 -27.19 -11.33
CA ILE A 746 -15.30 -27.69 -10.58
C ILE A 746 -14.06 -27.41 -11.37
N SER A 747 -13.29 -26.47 -10.84
CA SER A 747 -11.86 -26.52 -11.08
C SER A 747 -11.32 -27.86 -10.59
N ALA A 748 -10.51 -28.52 -11.37
CA ALA A 748 -9.86 -29.74 -10.94
C ALA A 748 -9.05 -29.45 -9.66
N VAL A 749 -9.20 -30.31 -8.66
CA VAL A 749 -8.54 -30.19 -7.38
C VAL A 749 -7.10 -30.67 -7.51
N ASN A 750 -6.14 -29.87 -7.07
CA ASN A 750 -4.73 -30.28 -6.98
C ASN A 750 -4.28 -30.30 -5.51
N ARG A 751 -4.23 -31.49 -4.92
CA ARG A 751 -3.71 -31.68 -3.57
C ARG A 751 -2.17 -31.60 -3.50
N ASN A 752 -1.48 -31.72 -4.65
CA ASN A 752 -0.02 -31.62 -4.72
C ASN A 752 0.48 -30.17 -4.84
N ALA A 753 -0.45 -29.20 -4.90
CA ALA A 753 -0.06 -27.80 -4.86
C ALA A 753 0.76 -27.49 -3.60
N HIS A 754 1.88 -26.80 -3.76
CA HIS A 754 2.84 -26.50 -2.72
C HIS A 754 3.45 -25.11 -2.92
N TRP A 755 4.31 -24.70 -1.98
CA TRP A 755 5.00 -23.43 -1.98
C TRP A 755 5.80 -23.20 -3.26
N ASP A 756 5.65 -22.03 -3.89
CA ASP A 756 6.57 -21.55 -4.92
C ASP A 756 7.97 -21.39 -4.33
N LYS A 757 9.01 -21.50 -5.15
CA LYS A 757 10.39 -21.36 -4.73
C LYS A 757 11.06 -20.17 -5.44
N SER A 758 11.56 -19.22 -4.66
CA SER A 758 12.35 -18.09 -5.18
C SER A 758 13.74 -18.10 -4.54
N TYR A 759 14.73 -18.53 -5.31
CA TYR A 759 16.14 -18.46 -4.93
C TYR A 759 16.65 -17.06 -5.25
N LYS A 760 17.27 -16.40 -4.28
CA LYS A 760 17.71 -15.02 -4.38
C LYS A 760 19.18 -14.88 -4.06
N ALA A 761 19.95 -14.34 -4.98
CA ALA A 761 21.35 -13.99 -4.79
C ALA A 761 21.54 -12.48 -4.89
N ASN A 762 22.30 -11.90 -3.97
CA ASN A 762 22.67 -10.50 -4.01
C ASN A 762 24.15 -10.34 -3.68
N PHE A 763 24.82 -9.46 -4.40
CA PHE A 763 26.17 -8.98 -4.13
C PHE A 763 26.15 -7.46 -3.99
N GLY A 764 26.64 -6.92 -2.87
CA GLY A 764 26.62 -5.51 -2.56
C GLY A 764 28.00 -4.93 -2.23
N LEU A 765 28.19 -3.69 -2.61
CA LEU A 765 29.34 -2.86 -2.32
C LEU A 765 28.89 -1.54 -1.71
N ASP A 766 29.30 -1.27 -0.48
CA ASP A 766 29.08 0.03 0.18
C ASP A 766 30.44 0.72 0.34
N PHE A 767 30.59 1.95 -0.16
CA PHE A 767 31.82 2.68 0.07
C PHE A 767 31.60 4.19 0.19
N ASN A 768 32.38 4.81 1.10
CA ASN A 768 32.33 6.23 1.38
C ASN A 768 33.73 6.84 1.17
N VAL A 769 33.77 8.05 0.62
CA VAL A 769 34.98 8.81 0.37
C VAL A 769 34.80 10.28 0.78
N LEU A 770 35.91 11.02 0.82
CA LEU A 770 35.96 12.46 1.09
C LEU A 770 35.36 12.83 2.46
N ASN A 771 35.76 12.14 3.51
CA ASN A 771 35.23 12.30 4.88
C ASN A 771 33.71 12.06 4.94
N ASN A 772 33.24 10.96 4.35
CA ASN A 772 31.83 10.57 4.24
C ASN A 772 30.92 11.58 3.52
N ARG A 773 31.48 12.53 2.77
CA ARG A 773 30.68 13.45 1.94
C ARG A 773 30.06 12.74 0.74
N LEU A 774 30.77 11.82 0.12
CA LEU A 774 30.32 11.03 -1.01
C LEU A 774 30.15 9.58 -0.60
N VAL A 775 28.92 9.11 -0.67
CA VAL A 775 28.48 7.77 -0.26
C VAL A 775 27.92 7.03 -1.46
N PHE A 776 28.41 5.81 -1.66
CA PHE A 776 27.97 4.92 -2.73
C PHE A 776 27.40 3.63 -2.13
N ALA A 777 26.33 3.13 -2.73
CA ALA A 777 25.82 1.79 -2.53
C ALA A 777 25.49 1.19 -3.90
N ILE A 778 26.06 0.03 -4.17
CA ILE A 778 25.86 -0.71 -5.42
C ILE A 778 25.38 -2.11 -5.05
N ASP A 779 24.31 -2.58 -5.66
CA ASP A 779 23.77 -3.91 -5.50
C ASP A 779 23.53 -4.55 -6.87
N GLY A 780 24.00 -5.78 -7.05
CA GLY A 780 23.67 -6.66 -8.17
C GLY A 780 22.91 -7.86 -7.65
N TYR A 781 21.81 -8.21 -8.30
CA TYR A 781 20.96 -9.32 -7.86
C TYR A 781 20.50 -10.20 -9.00
N TYR A 782 20.18 -11.46 -8.63
CA TYR A 782 19.59 -12.44 -9.53
C TYR A 782 18.63 -13.34 -8.74
N ASP A 783 17.37 -13.42 -9.20
CA ASP A 783 16.29 -14.19 -8.59
C ASP A 783 15.82 -15.27 -9.54
N TRP A 784 15.89 -16.54 -9.12
CA TRP A 784 15.34 -17.69 -9.84
C TRP A 784 13.99 -18.07 -9.23
N ASN A 785 12.88 -17.72 -9.88
CA ASN A 785 11.56 -18.14 -9.46
C ASN A 785 11.21 -19.46 -10.15
N ARG A 786 10.92 -20.47 -9.35
CA ARG A 786 10.68 -21.85 -9.79
C ARG A 786 9.42 -22.41 -9.18
N GLU A 787 8.85 -23.40 -9.84
CA GLU A 787 7.65 -24.09 -9.36
C GLU A 787 6.50 -23.12 -9.04
N MET A 788 6.35 -22.05 -9.85
CA MET A 788 5.29 -21.07 -9.68
C MET A 788 3.94 -21.72 -9.97
N LEU A 789 2.96 -21.48 -9.07
CA LEU A 789 1.63 -22.05 -9.19
C LEU A 789 0.80 -21.29 -10.23
N LEU A 790 0.58 -21.92 -11.38
CA LEU A 790 -0.14 -21.36 -12.52
C LEU A 790 -1.29 -22.24 -12.99
N PRO A 791 -2.35 -21.66 -13.63
CA PRO A 791 -3.38 -22.45 -14.27
C PRO A 791 -2.79 -23.22 -15.47
N TYR A 792 -3.10 -24.48 -15.57
CA TYR A 792 -2.72 -25.30 -16.71
C TYR A 792 -3.85 -25.32 -17.73
N LYS A 793 -3.82 -24.46 -18.73
CA LYS A 793 -4.95 -24.22 -19.64
C LYS A 793 -4.91 -25.06 -20.92
N SER A 794 -3.73 -25.46 -21.36
CA SER A 794 -3.51 -25.82 -22.77
C SER A 794 -3.94 -27.21 -23.20
N SER A 795 -4.42 -28.12 -22.33
CA SER A 795 -4.63 -29.49 -22.80
C SER A 795 -5.56 -30.41 -22.03
N ILE A 796 -6.51 -29.87 -21.27
CA ILE A 796 -7.52 -30.76 -20.67
C ILE A 796 -8.57 -31.05 -21.74
N PRO A 797 -8.71 -32.28 -22.24
CA PRO A 797 -9.76 -32.62 -23.17
C PRO A 797 -11.13 -32.25 -22.59
N GLY A 798 -12.00 -31.61 -23.37
CA GLY A 798 -13.32 -31.22 -22.94
C GLY A 798 -14.17 -32.39 -22.38
N THR A 799 -13.81 -33.62 -22.74
CA THR A 799 -14.41 -34.87 -22.19
C THR A 799 -14.17 -35.07 -20.70
N VAL A 800 -13.10 -34.47 -20.12
CA VAL A 800 -12.85 -34.51 -18.67
C VAL A 800 -13.89 -33.70 -17.91
N GLY A 801 -14.45 -32.69 -18.57
CA GLY A 801 -15.59 -31.91 -18.09
C GLY A 801 -15.29 -31.07 -16.83
N THR A 802 -14.01 -30.68 -16.58
CA THR A 802 -13.60 -29.78 -15.52
C THR A 802 -12.76 -28.64 -16.10
N GLN A 803 -12.65 -27.53 -15.36
CA GLN A 803 -11.65 -26.51 -15.65
C GLN A 803 -10.27 -26.99 -15.18
N SER A 804 -9.20 -26.41 -15.75
CA SER A 804 -7.84 -26.79 -15.40
C SER A 804 -7.49 -26.54 -13.93
N ALA A 805 -6.70 -27.45 -13.36
CA ALA A 805 -6.12 -27.25 -12.04
C ALA A 805 -4.96 -26.24 -12.11
N TYR A 806 -4.68 -25.62 -10.97
CA TYR A 806 -3.43 -24.90 -10.74
C TYR A 806 -2.33 -25.89 -10.40
N VAL A 807 -1.19 -25.77 -11.08
CA VAL A 807 -0.05 -26.68 -10.98
C VAL A 807 1.24 -25.88 -10.80
N ASN A 808 2.18 -26.39 -9.98
CA ASN A 808 3.49 -25.79 -9.77
C ASN A 808 4.43 -26.15 -10.93
N TYR A 809 4.51 -25.31 -11.98
CA TYR A 809 5.36 -25.54 -13.16
C TYR A 809 5.98 -24.28 -13.74
N GLY A 810 5.48 -23.10 -13.38
CA GLY A 810 5.95 -21.83 -13.92
C GLY A 810 7.38 -21.52 -13.51
N GLU A 811 8.16 -20.94 -14.41
CA GLU A 811 9.53 -20.52 -14.15
C GLU A 811 9.81 -19.14 -14.72
N MET A 812 10.46 -18.29 -13.95
CA MET A 812 10.86 -16.94 -14.35
C MET A 812 12.14 -16.53 -13.62
N ASP A 813 13.03 -15.88 -14.33
CA ASP A 813 14.21 -15.23 -13.75
C ASP A 813 13.98 -13.71 -13.71
N ALA A 814 14.49 -13.06 -12.64
CA ALA A 814 14.55 -11.60 -12.54
C ALA A 814 15.96 -11.19 -12.09
N TYR A 815 16.52 -10.15 -12.69
CA TYR A 815 17.88 -9.71 -12.40
C TYR A 815 18.02 -8.20 -12.59
N GLY A 816 19.04 -7.62 -11.96
CA GLY A 816 19.29 -6.20 -12.10
C GLY A 816 20.48 -5.70 -11.31
N VAL A 817 20.76 -4.40 -11.52
CA VAL A 817 21.79 -3.64 -10.82
C VAL A 817 21.19 -2.35 -10.31
N GLU A 818 21.50 -2.00 -9.07
CA GLU A 818 21.06 -0.76 -8.40
C GLU A 818 22.28 0.06 -7.99
N LEU A 819 22.21 1.38 -8.20
CA LEU A 819 23.23 2.33 -7.77
C LEU A 819 22.57 3.50 -7.04
N SER A 820 23.05 3.77 -5.85
CA SER A 820 22.73 5.00 -5.09
C SER A 820 24.01 5.79 -4.85
N VAL A 821 23.98 7.07 -5.19
CA VAL A 821 25.09 8.03 -4.95
C VAL A 821 24.53 9.18 -4.15
N THR A 822 25.11 9.44 -2.99
CA THR A 822 24.71 10.56 -2.14
C THR A 822 25.89 11.48 -1.90
N TRP A 823 25.75 12.76 -2.26
CA TRP A 823 26.66 13.83 -1.91
C TRP A 823 26.06 14.68 -0.79
N ARG A 824 26.84 14.91 0.27
CA ARG A 824 26.48 15.79 1.38
C ARG A 824 27.60 16.79 1.62
N ASP A 825 27.24 18.07 1.68
CA ASP A 825 28.22 19.10 1.97
C ASP A 825 27.57 20.31 2.64
N LYS A 826 28.42 21.26 3.08
CA LYS A 826 27.99 22.54 3.63
C LYS A 826 28.71 23.69 2.96
N ILE A 827 28.00 24.78 2.69
CA ILE A 827 28.54 26.04 2.19
C ILE A 827 28.45 27.07 3.31
N GLY A 828 29.61 27.53 3.81
CA GLY A 828 29.65 28.40 4.98
C GLY A 828 29.21 27.65 6.27
N LYS A 829 28.56 28.39 7.21
CA LYS A 829 28.14 27.83 8.50
C LYS A 829 26.70 27.35 8.50
N ASP A 830 25.84 27.96 7.69
CA ASP A 830 24.39 27.88 7.83
C ASP A 830 23.70 27.06 6.72
N PHE A 831 24.40 26.84 5.57
CA PHE A 831 23.80 26.15 4.44
C PHE A 831 24.34 24.71 4.29
N LYS A 832 23.51 23.71 4.64
CA LYS A 832 23.77 22.28 4.43
C LYS A 832 22.95 21.79 3.26
N TYR A 833 23.52 20.98 2.37
CA TYR A 833 22.80 20.41 1.26
C TYR A 833 23.15 18.93 1.06
N LYS A 834 22.18 18.20 0.55
CA LYS A 834 22.26 16.77 0.20
C LYS A 834 21.73 16.60 -1.23
N VAL A 835 22.50 15.97 -2.09
CA VAL A 835 22.09 15.55 -3.43
C VAL A 835 22.19 14.04 -3.49
N GLN A 836 21.08 13.38 -3.81
CA GLN A 836 21.02 11.93 -3.93
C GLN A 836 20.53 11.57 -5.33
N VAL A 837 21.25 10.64 -5.97
CA VAL A 837 20.89 10.08 -7.27
C VAL A 837 20.70 8.58 -7.09
N ASN A 838 19.51 8.11 -7.38
CA ASN A 838 19.15 6.71 -7.39
C ASN A 838 18.88 6.27 -8.83
N THR A 839 19.54 5.21 -9.27
CA THR A 839 19.32 4.62 -10.59
C THR A 839 19.43 3.12 -10.53
N GLY A 840 18.75 2.42 -11.41
CA GLY A 840 18.80 0.98 -11.48
C GLY A 840 18.35 0.48 -12.84
N TYR A 841 18.84 -0.69 -13.18
CA TYR A 841 18.37 -1.48 -14.29
C TYR A 841 17.80 -2.77 -13.73
N THR A 842 16.60 -3.11 -14.15
CA THR A 842 15.94 -4.37 -13.77
C THR A 842 15.27 -4.96 -14.99
N ASP A 843 15.35 -6.26 -15.12
CA ASP A 843 14.74 -7.00 -16.22
C ASP A 843 14.29 -8.37 -15.73
N ASN A 844 13.42 -9.04 -16.47
CA ASN A 844 12.97 -10.38 -16.19
C ASN A 844 12.86 -11.22 -17.46
N LYS A 845 12.88 -12.55 -17.27
CA LYS A 845 12.75 -13.50 -18.36
C LYS A 845 11.83 -14.64 -17.93
N VAL A 846 10.70 -14.78 -18.59
CA VAL A 846 9.82 -15.94 -18.44
C VAL A 846 10.45 -17.13 -19.16
N LEU A 847 10.65 -18.22 -18.43
CA LEU A 847 11.25 -19.45 -18.96
C LEU A 847 10.20 -20.50 -19.28
N VAL A 848 9.25 -20.72 -18.38
CA VAL A 848 8.19 -21.71 -18.51
C VAL A 848 6.86 -21.12 -18.09
N THR A 849 5.90 -21.15 -18.98
CA THR A 849 4.49 -20.82 -18.73
C THR A 849 3.60 -21.54 -19.74
N ASP A 850 2.29 -21.49 -19.55
CA ASP A 850 1.34 -22.04 -20.53
C ASP A 850 1.08 -20.99 -21.63
N TRP A 851 1.62 -21.24 -22.82
CA TRP A 851 1.56 -20.34 -23.96
C TRP A 851 0.28 -20.59 -24.78
N ASP A 852 -0.79 -19.90 -24.45
CA ASP A 852 -2.08 -20.05 -25.13
C ASP A 852 -2.10 -19.52 -26.60
N SER A 853 -1.10 -18.73 -26.99
CA SER A 853 -1.07 -18.09 -28.32
C SER A 853 0.34 -17.69 -28.77
N PRO A 854 0.70 -17.88 -30.05
CA PRO A 854 1.97 -17.38 -30.62
C PRO A 854 2.15 -15.86 -30.52
N MET A 855 1.05 -15.10 -30.38
CA MET A 855 1.09 -13.64 -30.22
C MET A 855 1.51 -13.23 -28.81
N THR A 856 1.18 -14.03 -27.81
CA THR A 856 1.57 -13.79 -26.41
C THR A 856 3.09 -13.91 -26.24
N PHE A 857 3.73 -14.76 -27.05
CA PHE A 857 5.18 -14.97 -27.06
C PHE A 857 5.98 -13.69 -27.38
N LYS A 858 5.49 -12.86 -28.33
CA LYS A 858 6.17 -11.61 -28.72
C LYS A 858 6.03 -10.49 -27.68
N SER A 859 4.96 -10.49 -26.90
CA SER A 859 4.72 -9.47 -25.90
C SER A 859 5.48 -9.71 -24.58
N LEU A 860 5.81 -10.97 -24.29
CA LEU A 860 6.55 -11.36 -23.08
C LEU A 860 8.08 -11.29 -23.23
N HIS A 861 8.58 -11.14 -24.47
CA HIS A 861 9.99 -10.91 -24.76
C HIS A 861 10.37 -9.44 -24.98
N LYS A 862 9.45 -8.52 -24.73
CA LYS A 862 9.69 -7.08 -24.64
C LYS A 862 9.43 -6.68 -23.20
#